data_6ca9d52fd88543e040edd175f3da0cfa
#
_entry.id   6ca9d52fd88543e040edd175f3da0cfa
#
_cell.length_a   1.000
_cell.length_b   1.000
_cell.length_c   1.000
_cell.angle_alpha   90.00
_cell.angle_beta   90.00
_cell.angle_gamma   90.00
#
_symmetry.space_group_name_H-M   'P 1'
#
loop_
_entity.id
_entity.type
_entity.pdbx_description
1 polymer ?
#
loop_
_entity_poly.entity_id
_entity_poly.type
_entity_poly.pdbx_seq_one_letter_code
_entity_poly.pdbx_strand_id
1 'polypeptide(L)'
;MMGKLAARSLRHRTGGFLATFLALFIGATFVMACGGLMETGIRNNVPPQRLAGAPLLVTGDRTYSVPTSKKHKKQLTLPERVELPATAVEKVRAVPGVRTAVGERTFDAAVRGEKAEAHGWESAALTPYALASGTAPTPGEVVLDAATARRAGVTTGDRVEITAHGGTAAYRVSGVATARNDVPRHTLFFAQDDAVRLSGRPDSVADIAVTLAPGADLDAVRKGVREALDGQSPVTLLTGDDRGAVEHPEVTQGSGDLIALSGVVGGLVIAVAVFVVAGTVALSAQQRSRELALLRAIGTSSRQLRRMLLGETLLVMLLAAAAAWFAGPVAGRWLFGTLVDTGMIAETVEFRQGWIPAMPAYGALLLTAVGGTLLGSVRAVRAKPVEALGEAAVQKPGLHPARIVLGLLFLAGTTALALVSALVLRGPVAASTAGPTVMCCAIAFALLGPWVTKAVTALLYWPVRLLTGASGRLAALNCRARTARTAAVAMPVMLAAAIATGELYLQTTAVAATDAAFASSLRADAVVSTDAGVVTPDLLDRVRALPGVTAASAYVTSSGWTEPRDGDESKKGLPLQGVSADGVDRTLAVDVREGSLGALRGAAIALPTGKAHRIHKAVGDTVRMRLGDGTRVDLRVVALFEGREGYDTAYMSSELLAPHTTAGLPSQILVRGSLHPDQLGAGVRVSSRDAVTAAHAHDNRTQASVNYLIAGMLIAYTVLSVVNTTVVAVSDRRKEFALQRLTGATRAQVLRMMTVEGVLVTAVGLLLGTLAAGATLVPFSLAAAGTWWPSGPVSIYATVVAGAVGVVLLATLIPAWRVLRVRPVEAARG
;
A
#
# COMPACT_ATOMS: atom_id res chain seq x y z
N MET A 1 10.04 33.34 -31.77
CA MET A 1 9.62 32.75 -33.08
C MET A 1 9.15 31.28 -32.92
N MET A 2 9.87 30.41 -32.23
CA MET A 2 9.54 28.97 -32.03
C MET A 2 8.19 28.76 -31.33
N GLY A 3 7.83 29.53 -30.29
CA GLY A 3 6.55 29.38 -29.59
C GLY A 3 5.31 29.71 -30.43
N LYS A 4 5.41 30.70 -31.35
CA LYS A 4 4.33 31.01 -32.30
C LYS A 4 4.14 29.88 -33.34
N LEU A 5 5.21 29.18 -33.72
CA LEU A 5 5.14 28.03 -34.62
C LEU A 5 4.53 26.82 -33.90
N ALA A 6 4.89 26.58 -32.65
CA ALA A 6 4.31 25.50 -31.81
C ALA A 6 2.80 25.72 -31.61
N ALA A 7 2.37 26.94 -31.30
CA ALA A 7 0.95 27.26 -31.13
C ALA A 7 0.12 27.14 -32.43
N ARG A 8 0.70 27.47 -33.60
CA ARG A 8 0.07 27.25 -34.91
C ARG A 8 -0.03 25.77 -35.27
N SER A 9 1.01 24.99 -34.97
CA SER A 9 1.03 23.53 -35.15
C SER A 9 -0.08 22.83 -34.34
N LEU A 10 -0.32 23.26 -33.09
CA LEU A 10 -1.39 22.80 -32.21
C LEU A 10 -2.79 22.96 -32.83
N ARG A 11 -3.04 24.08 -33.49
CA ARG A 11 -4.36 24.43 -34.07
C ARG A 11 -4.73 23.58 -35.29
N HIS A 12 -3.76 23.02 -36.00
CA HIS A 12 -3.98 22.20 -37.19
C HIS A 12 -3.93 20.68 -36.96
N ARG A 13 -3.49 20.20 -35.76
CA ARG A 13 -3.23 18.78 -35.49
C ARG A 13 -3.74 18.31 -34.13
N THR A 14 -5.03 18.47 -33.92
CA THR A 14 -5.69 18.22 -32.63
C THR A 14 -5.54 16.78 -32.13
N GLY A 15 -5.53 15.77 -33.01
CA GLY A 15 -5.50 14.34 -32.60
C GLY A 15 -4.21 13.91 -31.89
N GLY A 16 -3.04 14.25 -32.42
CA GLY A 16 -1.75 13.87 -31.79
C GLY A 16 -1.48 14.63 -30.49
N PHE A 17 -1.93 15.89 -30.43
CA PHE A 17 -1.80 16.69 -29.21
C PHE A 17 -2.78 16.28 -28.13
N LEU A 18 -4.02 15.92 -28.48
CA LEU A 18 -4.98 15.38 -27.53
C LEU A 18 -4.45 14.10 -26.88
N ALA A 19 -3.82 13.25 -27.66
CA ALA A 19 -3.16 12.03 -27.22
C ALA A 19 -2.09 12.30 -26.15
N THR A 20 -1.18 13.24 -26.44
CA THR A 20 -0.11 13.63 -25.51
C THR A 20 -0.68 14.36 -24.29
N PHE A 21 -1.69 15.20 -24.49
CA PHE A 21 -2.40 15.90 -23.41
C PHE A 21 -3.04 14.90 -22.43
N LEU A 22 -3.81 13.94 -22.92
CA LEU A 22 -4.47 12.94 -22.07
C LEU A 22 -3.47 12.11 -21.27
N ALA A 23 -2.37 11.68 -21.91
CA ALA A 23 -1.32 10.94 -21.23
C ALA A 23 -0.68 11.76 -20.09
N LEU A 24 -0.34 13.03 -20.36
CA LEU A 24 0.26 13.91 -19.36
C LEU A 24 -0.75 14.32 -18.28
N PHE A 25 -1.99 14.63 -18.66
CA PHE A 25 -3.05 15.04 -17.75
C PHE A 25 -3.38 13.96 -16.72
N ILE A 26 -3.60 12.72 -17.18
CA ILE A 26 -3.96 11.62 -16.29
C ILE A 26 -2.76 11.24 -15.41
N GLY A 27 -1.55 11.17 -15.97
CA GLY A 27 -0.35 10.94 -15.18
C GLY A 27 -0.16 12.00 -14.09
N ALA A 28 -0.33 13.27 -14.43
CA ALA A 28 -0.26 14.37 -13.47
C ALA A 28 -1.36 14.32 -12.40
N THR A 29 -2.58 13.98 -12.79
CA THR A 29 -3.72 13.83 -11.88
C THR A 29 -3.44 12.73 -10.83
N PHE A 30 -2.92 11.58 -11.25
CA PHE A 30 -2.56 10.51 -10.34
C PHE A 30 -1.38 10.86 -9.43
N VAL A 31 -0.33 11.46 -9.96
CA VAL A 31 0.81 11.90 -9.13
C VAL A 31 0.37 12.93 -8.10
N MET A 32 -0.54 13.84 -8.48
CA MET A 32 -1.11 14.81 -7.57
C MET A 32 -2.01 14.18 -6.50
N ALA A 33 -2.82 13.19 -6.88
CA ALA A 33 -3.63 12.42 -5.93
C ALA A 33 -2.76 11.67 -4.92
N CYS A 34 -1.74 10.94 -5.38
CA CYS A 34 -0.75 10.30 -4.51
C CYS A 34 -0.01 11.31 -3.61
N GLY A 35 0.34 12.49 -4.17
CA GLY A 35 0.96 13.57 -3.41
C GLY A 35 0.04 14.10 -2.30
N GLY A 36 -1.27 14.21 -2.54
CA GLY A 36 -2.27 14.57 -1.53
C GLY A 36 -2.38 13.54 -0.40
N LEU A 37 -2.40 12.25 -0.74
CA LEU A 37 -2.33 11.18 0.27
C LEU A 37 -1.04 11.23 1.08
N MET A 38 0.09 11.48 0.42
CA MET A 38 1.38 11.62 1.09
C MET A 38 1.40 12.84 2.02
N GLU A 39 0.85 13.99 1.61
CA GLU A 39 0.73 15.18 2.47
C GLU A 39 -0.20 14.91 3.65
N THR A 40 -1.32 14.22 3.42
CA THR A 40 -2.22 13.77 4.48
C THR A 40 -1.47 12.89 5.48
N GLY A 41 -0.66 11.93 5.02
CA GLY A 41 0.18 11.10 5.89
C GLY A 41 1.24 11.88 6.67
N ILE A 42 1.83 12.93 6.08
CA ILE A 42 2.82 13.78 6.76
C ILE A 42 2.16 14.72 7.78
N ARG A 43 0.97 15.24 7.45
CA ARG A 43 0.21 16.20 8.25
C ARG A 43 -0.98 15.54 8.95
N ASN A 44 -0.83 14.31 9.39
CA ASN A 44 -1.89 13.50 9.99
C ASN A 44 -2.31 13.95 11.40
N ASN A 45 -2.14 15.23 11.73
CA ASN A 45 -2.53 15.79 13.00
C ASN A 45 -4.06 15.78 13.10
N VAL A 46 -4.58 14.97 14.01
CA VAL A 46 -5.98 14.95 14.37
C VAL A 46 -6.15 15.85 15.59
N PRO A 47 -7.05 16.83 15.58
CA PRO A 47 -7.28 17.64 16.76
C PRO A 47 -7.77 16.75 17.91
N PRO A 48 -7.35 17.02 19.16
CA PRO A 48 -7.78 16.24 20.31
C PRO A 48 -9.27 16.37 20.48
N GLN A 49 -9.94 15.26 20.71
CA GLN A 49 -11.39 15.19 20.88
C GLN A 49 -11.74 15.05 22.37
N ARG A 50 -11.32 13.96 22.98
CA ARG A 50 -11.59 13.68 24.39
C ARG A 50 -10.78 14.59 25.34
N LEU A 51 -9.49 14.76 25.08
CA LEU A 51 -8.60 15.62 25.90
C LEU A 51 -8.50 17.06 25.38
N ALA A 52 -9.54 17.54 24.68
CA ALA A 52 -9.54 18.88 24.07
C ALA A 52 -9.31 20.00 25.08
N GLY A 53 -9.75 19.83 26.35
CA GLY A 53 -9.56 20.80 27.41
C GLY A 53 -8.15 20.93 27.99
N ALA A 54 -7.22 20.03 27.62
CA ALA A 54 -5.85 20.07 28.09
C ALA A 54 -4.93 20.69 27.00
N PRO A 55 -4.40 21.92 27.13
CA PRO A 55 -3.55 22.56 26.14
C PRO A 55 -2.19 21.90 25.97
N LEU A 56 -1.72 21.11 26.95
CA LEU A 56 -0.48 20.36 26.92
C LEU A 56 -0.73 18.92 27.35
N LEU A 57 -0.25 17.95 26.58
CA LEU A 57 -0.21 16.53 26.93
C LEU A 57 1.23 16.07 27.03
N VAL A 58 1.53 15.29 28.08
CA VAL A 58 2.82 14.64 28.30
C VAL A 58 2.62 13.14 28.09
N THR A 59 3.33 12.56 27.15
CA THR A 59 3.27 11.11 26.87
C THR A 59 4.69 10.52 26.86
N GLY A 60 4.80 9.23 27.05
CA GLY A 60 6.05 8.51 26.86
C GLY A 60 6.54 8.61 25.42
N ASP A 61 7.85 8.74 25.23
CA ASP A 61 8.41 8.85 23.88
C ASP A 61 8.36 7.50 23.17
N ARG A 62 7.52 7.43 22.14
CA ARG A 62 7.36 6.26 21.26
C ARG A 62 8.37 6.23 20.12
N THR A 63 9.32 7.18 20.07
CA THR A 63 10.30 7.21 19.00
C THR A 63 11.56 6.40 19.38
N TYR A 64 11.96 5.52 18.48
CA TYR A 64 13.17 4.74 18.61
C TYR A 64 14.15 5.09 17.49
N SER A 65 15.28 5.68 17.84
CA SER A 65 16.30 6.09 16.89
C SER A 65 17.32 4.99 16.64
N VAL A 66 17.41 4.53 15.41
CA VAL A 66 18.38 3.53 14.95
C VAL A 66 19.46 4.20 14.11
N PRO A 67 20.76 4.07 14.44
CA PRO A 67 21.83 4.58 13.58
C PRO A 67 21.90 3.73 12.29
N THR A 68 21.66 4.38 11.15
CA THR A 68 21.75 3.75 9.83
C THR A 68 23.11 3.96 9.17
N SER A 69 23.82 5.01 9.55
CA SER A 69 25.21 5.31 9.17
C SER A 69 25.81 6.27 10.20
N LYS A 70 27.14 6.56 10.10
CA LYS A 70 27.81 7.49 11.02
C LYS A 70 27.15 8.89 11.15
N LYS A 71 26.28 9.28 10.18
CA LYS A 71 25.64 10.61 10.15
C LYS A 71 24.10 10.58 10.10
N HIS A 72 23.46 9.42 9.87
CA HIS A 72 22.01 9.34 9.74
C HIS A 72 21.42 8.38 10.77
N LYS A 73 20.47 8.89 11.56
CA LYS A 73 19.63 8.11 12.46
C LYS A 73 18.25 7.97 11.80
N LYS A 74 17.73 6.76 11.77
CA LYS A 74 16.37 6.48 11.32
C LYS A 74 15.47 6.40 12.55
N GLN A 75 14.41 7.18 12.56
CA GLN A 75 13.40 7.10 13.59
C GLN A 75 12.40 5.99 13.25
N LEU A 76 12.09 5.16 14.20
CA LEU A 76 11.06 4.14 14.20
C LEU A 76 10.04 4.49 15.28
N THR A 77 8.78 4.12 15.06
CA THR A 77 7.73 4.31 16.06
C THR A 77 7.48 2.98 16.77
N LEU A 78 7.49 2.98 18.08
CA LEU A 78 7.16 1.83 18.91
C LEU A 78 5.68 1.50 18.74
N PRO A 79 5.30 0.21 18.57
CA PRO A 79 3.90 -0.18 18.35
C PRO A 79 3.06 -0.04 19.62
N GLU A 80 3.67 -0.24 20.78
CA GLU A 80 2.97 -0.20 22.05
C GLU A 80 3.05 1.18 22.71
N ARG A 81 2.17 1.45 23.65
CA ARG A 81 2.19 2.64 24.48
C ARG A 81 3.40 2.60 25.42
N VAL A 82 4.09 3.73 25.56
CA VAL A 82 5.13 3.92 26.56
C VAL A 82 4.51 4.66 27.74
N GLU A 83 4.31 3.95 28.85
CA GLU A 83 3.67 4.53 30.02
C GLU A 83 4.64 5.39 30.86
N LEU A 84 4.07 6.34 31.58
CA LEU A 84 4.81 7.22 32.48
C LEU A 84 4.64 6.74 33.93
N PRO A 85 5.66 6.86 34.80
CA PRO A 85 5.47 6.59 36.21
C PRO A 85 4.41 7.50 36.83
N ALA A 86 3.54 6.95 37.67
CA ALA A 86 2.51 7.74 38.36
C ALA A 86 3.09 8.93 39.15
N THR A 87 4.32 8.80 39.66
CA THR A 87 5.06 9.86 40.36
C THR A 87 5.38 11.07 39.47
N ALA A 88 5.38 10.90 38.14
CA ALA A 88 5.59 12.01 37.20
C ALA A 88 4.45 13.06 37.27
N VAL A 89 3.23 12.63 37.63
CA VAL A 89 2.07 13.53 37.74
C VAL A 89 2.32 14.62 38.79
N GLU A 90 2.84 14.25 39.96
CA GLU A 90 3.14 15.20 41.03
C GLU A 90 4.25 16.18 40.65
N LYS A 91 5.28 15.69 39.94
CA LYS A 91 6.37 16.56 39.46
C LYS A 91 5.86 17.57 38.44
N VAL A 92 5.00 17.16 37.52
CA VAL A 92 4.36 18.05 36.54
C VAL A 92 3.44 19.05 37.24
N ARG A 93 2.68 18.62 38.25
CA ARG A 93 1.79 19.48 39.05
C ARG A 93 2.55 20.60 39.79
N ALA A 94 3.78 20.33 40.21
CA ALA A 94 4.61 21.29 40.92
C ALA A 94 5.24 22.36 40.01
N VAL A 95 5.11 22.25 38.67
CA VAL A 95 5.71 23.21 37.71
C VAL A 95 4.96 24.56 37.79
N PRO A 96 5.64 25.69 37.92
CA PRO A 96 5.03 27.01 37.88
C PRO A 96 4.20 27.24 36.62
N GLY A 97 2.99 27.74 36.78
CA GLY A 97 2.06 27.98 35.67
C GLY A 97 1.14 26.77 35.33
N VAL A 98 1.35 25.62 35.92
CA VAL A 98 0.42 24.49 35.86
C VAL A 98 -0.74 24.75 36.82
N ARG A 99 -1.99 24.67 36.33
CA ARG A 99 -3.21 24.74 37.15
C ARG A 99 -3.57 23.36 37.68
N THR A 100 -3.66 22.37 36.79
CA THR A 100 -3.92 20.97 37.14
C THR A 100 -3.06 20.05 36.27
N ALA A 101 -2.62 18.93 36.83
CA ALA A 101 -2.03 17.82 36.12
C ALA A 101 -2.80 16.56 36.48
N VAL A 102 -3.43 15.93 35.49
CA VAL A 102 -4.24 14.71 35.66
C VAL A 102 -3.52 13.56 34.97
N GLY A 103 -3.24 12.51 35.74
CA GLY A 103 -2.68 11.27 35.21
C GLY A 103 -3.78 10.44 34.56
N GLU A 104 -3.77 10.35 33.26
CA GLU A 104 -4.75 9.61 32.47
C GLU A 104 -4.50 8.11 32.54
N ARG A 105 -5.55 7.33 32.80
CA ARG A 105 -5.53 5.87 32.73
C ARG A 105 -6.53 5.42 31.68
N THR A 106 -6.04 4.83 30.62
CA THR A 106 -6.85 4.37 29.49
C THR A 106 -6.71 2.86 29.37
N PHE A 107 -7.83 2.15 29.40
CA PHE A 107 -7.86 0.70 29.26
C PHE A 107 -9.14 0.24 28.52
N ASP A 108 -9.06 -0.93 27.91
CA ASP A 108 -10.19 -1.53 27.19
C ASP A 108 -11.19 -2.14 28.21
N ALA A 109 -12.48 -1.90 27.96
CA ALA A 109 -13.57 -2.52 28.67
C ALA A 109 -14.70 -2.91 27.69
N ALA A 110 -15.62 -3.76 28.14
CA ALA A 110 -16.81 -4.10 27.38
C ALA A 110 -18.05 -4.03 28.27
N VAL A 111 -19.14 -3.50 27.70
CA VAL A 111 -20.46 -3.42 28.33
C VAL A 111 -21.43 -4.24 27.49
N ARG A 112 -21.97 -5.35 28.03
CA ARG A 112 -22.89 -6.22 27.30
C ARG A 112 -22.41 -6.61 25.89
N GLY A 113 -21.11 -6.89 25.75
CA GLY A 113 -20.51 -7.29 24.48
C GLY A 113 -20.07 -6.14 23.56
N GLU A 114 -20.36 -4.89 23.91
CA GLU A 114 -19.91 -3.71 23.16
C GLU A 114 -18.59 -3.21 23.74
N LYS A 115 -17.55 -3.14 22.89
CA LYS A 115 -16.24 -2.62 23.28
C LYS A 115 -16.31 -1.12 23.56
N ALA A 116 -15.67 -0.69 24.65
CA ALA A 116 -15.57 0.72 25.04
C ALA A 116 -14.19 1.02 25.63
N GLU A 117 -13.78 2.26 25.59
CA GLU A 117 -12.57 2.75 26.22
C GLU A 117 -12.90 3.31 27.60
N ALA A 118 -12.18 2.87 28.62
CA ALA A 118 -12.44 3.19 30.01
C ALA A 118 -11.39 4.13 30.59
N HIS A 119 -11.82 5.06 31.44
CA HIS A 119 -11.02 6.13 32.04
C HIS A 119 -11.38 6.38 33.51
N GLY A 120 -10.50 7.11 34.20
CA GLY A 120 -10.83 7.67 35.52
C GLY A 120 -11.69 8.94 35.41
N TRP A 121 -12.61 9.16 36.37
CA TRP A 121 -13.46 10.34 36.36
C TRP A 121 -12.71 11.67 36.46
N GLU A 122 -11.51 11.68 37.04
CA GLU A 122 -10.68 12.90 37.13
C GLU A 122 -10.41 13.54 35.76
N SER A 123 -10.37 12.75 34.72
CA SER A 123 -10.16 13.23 33.36
C SER A 123 -11.40 13.85 32.72
N ALA A 124 -12.60 13.62 33.30
CA ALA A 124 -13.86 14.11 32.75
C ALA A 124 -13.90 15.65 32.63
N ALA A 125 -13.22 16.35 33.54
CA ALA A 125 -13.13 17.83 33.50
C ALA A 125 -12.30 18.34 32.28
N LEU A 126 -11.48 17.51 31.68
CA LEU A 126 -10.64 17.83 30.52
C LEU A 126 -11.26 17.40 29.20
N THR A 127 -12.37 16.70 29.28
CA THR A 127 -13.12 16.13 28.17
C THR A 127 -14.31 17.02 27.82
N PRO A 128 -14.85 16.95 26.61
CA PRO A 128 -16.08 17.66 26.24
C PRO A 128 -17.34 17.00 26.83
N TYR A 129 -17.18 16.02 27.73
CA TYR A 129 -18.29 15.34 28.35
C TYR A 129 -18.90 16.16 29.49
N ALA A 130 -20.22 16.20 29.53
CA ALA A 130 -21.00 16.73 30.66
C ALA A 130 -22.03 15.69 31.07
N LEU A 131 -22.29 15.58 32.37
CA LEU A 131 -23.37 14.74 32.87
C LEU A 131 -24.71 15.25 32.33
N ALA A 132 -25.41 14.40 31.58
CA ALA A 132 -26.79 14.64 31.16
C ALA A 132 -27.80 14.20 32.24
N SER A 133 -27.43 13.17 33.01
CA SER A 133 -28.23 12.69 34.15
C SER A 133 -27.32 12.03 35.18
N GLY A 134 -27.75 12.02 36.43
CA GLY A 134 -27.06 11.34 37.54
C GLY A 134 -25.93 12.16 38.18
N THR A 135 -24.99 11.45 38.80
CA THR A 135 -23.87 12.00 39.58
C THR A 135 -22.54 11.41 39.17
N ALA A 136 -21.44 12.03 39.60
CA ALA A 136 -20.09 11.47 39.44
C ALA A 136 -20.00 10.07 40.08
N PRO A 137 -19.20 9.15 39.53
CA PRO A 137 -19.16 7.79 40.05
C PRO A 137 -18.37 7.71 41.36
N THR A 138 -18.88 6.92 42.29
CA THR A 138 -18.20 6.48 43.50
C THR A 138 -17.68 5.04 43.31
N PRO A 139 -16.79 4.49 44.16
CA PRO A 139 -16.31 3.11 44.02
C PRO A 139 -17.46 2.11 43.85
N GLY A 140 -17.37 1.26 42.81
CA GLY A 140 -18.44 0.34 42.40
C GLY A 140 -19.47 0.96 41.45
N GLU A 141 -19.30 2.19 41.03
CA GLU A 141 -20.19 2.90 40.09
C GLU A 141 -19.46 3.28 38.79
N VAL A 142 -20.24 3.51 37.74
CA VAL A 142 -19.74 3.90 36.40
C VAL A 142 -20.64 4.96 35.77
N VAL A 143 -20.05 5.89 35.05
CA VAL A 143 -20.71 6.80 34.13
C VAL A 143 -20.49 6.30 32.70
N LEU A 144 -21.56 6.17 31.94
CA LEU A 144 -21.56 5.78 30.56
C LEU A 144 -21.72 6.98 29.64
N ASP A 145 -21.08 6.99 28.48
CA ASP A 145 -21.47 7.92 27.43
C ASP A 145 -22.89 7.58 26.91
N ALA A 146 -23.61 8.59 26.41
CA ALA A 146 -24.99 8.45 25.96
C ALA A 146 -25.18 7.45 24.81
N ALA A 147 -24.15 7.25 23.96
CA ALA A 147 -24.22 6.28 22.87
C ALA A 147 -24.12 4.87 23.42
N THR A 148 -23.17 4.61 24.32
CA THR A 148 -23.00 3.32 25.01
C THR A 148 -24.22 2.97 25.85
N ALA A 149 -24.76 3.94 26.64
CA ALA A 149 -25.96 3.72 27.43
C ALA A 149 -27.17 3.33 26.57
N ARG A 150 -27.39 4.00 25.42
CA ARG A 150 -28.47 3.65 24.48
C ARG A 150 -28.29 2.26 23.89
N ARG A 151 -27.08 1.90 23.42
CA ARG A 151 -26.81 0.56 22.83
C ARG A 151 -26.96 -0.56 23.84
N ALA A 152 -26.42 -0.35 25.03
CA ALA A 152 -26.55 -1.31 26.12
C ALA A 152 -27.97 -1.38 26.70
N GLY A 153 -28.87 -0.44 26.35
CA GLY A 153 -30.25 -0.37 26.89
C GLY A 153 -30.28 -0.15 28.39
N VAL A 154 -29.39 0.71 28.94
CA VAL A 154 -29.27 1.00 30.38
C VAL A 154 -29.46 2.49 30.65
N THR A 155 -29.97 2.77 31.85
CA THR A 155 -30.23 4.12 32.34
C THR A 155 -29.57 4.33 33.70
N THR A 156 -29.57 5.57 34.18
CA THR A 156 -29.05 5.91 35.51
C THR A 156 -29.81 5.11 36.61
N GLY A 157 -29.06 4.45 37.48
CA GLY A 157 -29.56 3.62 38.55
C GLY A 157 -29.50 2.09 38.26
N ASP A 158 -29.40 1.70 36.96
CA ASP A 158 -29.34 0.29 36.59
C ASP A 158 -28.02 -0.36 37.00
N ARG A 159 -28.02 -1.67 37.09
CA ARG A 159 -26.79 -2.46 37.22
C ARG A 159 -26.38 -3.06 35.86
N VAL A 160 -25.11 -2.95 35.52
CA VAL A 160 -24.53 -3.44 34.27
C VAL A 160 -23.28 -4.25 34.53
N GLU A 161 -23.16 -5.38 33.87
CA GLU A 161 -21.93 -6.15 33.86
C GLU A 161 -20.91 -5.51 32.92
N ILE A 162 -19.72 -5.25 33.44
CA ILE A 162 -18.59 -4.69 32.69
C ILE A 162 -17.44 -5.66 32.79
N THR A 163 -16.92 -6.02 31.64
CA THR A 163 -15.68 -6.83 31.50
C THR A 163 -14.52 -5.87 31.30
N ALA A 164 -13.53 -5.95 32.18
CA ALA A 164 -12.29 -5.15 32.07
C ALA A 164 -11.09 -6.03 32.48
N HIS A 165 -9.92 -5.46 32.62
CA HIS A 165 -8.68 -6.17 32.95
C HIS A 165 -8.79 -7.11 34.17
N GLY A 166 -9.56 -6.76 35.20
CA GLY A 166 -9.75 -7.59 36.37
C GLY A 166 -10.84 -8.67 36.27
N GLY A 167 -11.46 -8.85 35.11
CA GLY A 167 -12.57 -9.77 34.91
C GLY A 167 -13.92 -9.07 34.73
N THR A 168 -15.01 -9.81 34.79
CA THR A 168 -16.38 -9.29 34.69
C THR A 168 -16.95 -9.00 36.08
N ALA A 169 -17.42 -7.76 36.28
CA ALA A 169 -18.07 -7.36 37.54
C ALA A 169 -19.29 -6.48 37.27
N ALA A 170 -20.24 -6.50 38.23
CA ALA A 170 -21.43 -5.68 38.16
C ALA A 170 -21.16 -4.28 38.74
N TYR A 171 -21.43 -3.24 37.97
CA TYR A 171 -21.34 -1.84 38.35
C TYR A 171 -22.71 -1.21 38.30
N ARG A 172 -22.95 -0.21 39.20
CA ARG A 172 -24.15 0.63 39.16
C ARG A 172 -23.90 1.81 38.24
N VAL A 173 -24.80 2.10 37.31
CA VAL A 173 -24.77 3.30 36.48
C VAL A 173 -25.13 4.51 37.33
N SER A 174 -24.14 5.33 37.72
CA SER A 174 -24.36 6.55 38.51
C SER A 174 -24.83 7.71 37.64
N GLY A 175 -24.50 7.70 36.35
CA GLY A 175 -24.89 8.77 35.43
C GLY A 175 -24.65 8.42 33.97
N VAL A 176 -25.23 9.27 33.13
CA VAL A 176 -24.99 9.24 31.66
C VAL A 176 -24.41 10.59 31.27
N ALA A 177 -23.29 10.55 30.57
CA ALA A 177 -22.60 11.73 30.07
C ALA A 177 -22.85 11.92 28.57
N THR A 178 -22.96 13.17 28.10
CA THR A 178 -23.03 13.54 26.69
C THR A 178 -21.79 14.32 26.30
N ALA A 179 -21.20 13.97 25.16
CA ALA A 179 -20.14 14.75 24.59
C ALA A 179 -20.68 15.99 23.87
N ARG A 180 -19.99 17.14 24.00
CA ARG A 180 -20.29 18.35 23.24
C ARG A 180 -19.82 18.26 21.79
N ASN A 181 -18.82 17.43 21.53
CA ASN A 181 -18.26 17.16 20.23
C ASN A 181 -18.60 15.72 19.82
N ASP A 182 -18.53 15.43 18.54
CA ASP A 182 -18.69 14.07 18.05
C ASP A 182 -17.42 13.26 18.41
N VAL A 183 -17.52 12.46 19.48
CA VAL A 183 -16.45 11.58 19.94
C VAL A 183 -16.77 10.17 19.41
N PRO A 184 -16.01 9.63 18.46
CA PRO A 184 -16.36 8.39 17.76
C PRO A 184 -16.22 7.12 18.62
N ARG A 185 -15.58 7.23 19.79
CA ARG A 185 -15.32 6.08 20.67
C ARG A 185 -16.32 6.02 21.81
N HIS A 186 -16.79 4.82 22.11
CA HIS A 186 -17.58 4.53 23.31
C HIS A 186 -16.72 4.71 24.55
N THR A 187 -17.19 5.49 25.51
CA THR A 187 -16.38 5.91 26.66
C THR A 187 -17.09 5.57 27.97
N LEU A 188 -16.31 5.03 28.91
CA LEU A 188 -16.74 4.74 30.28
C LEU A 188 -15.88 5.53 31.25
N PHE A 189 -16.48 6.04 32.32
CA PHE A 189 -15.75 6.70 33.39
C PHE A 189 -16.02 5.99 34.73
N PHE A 190 -14.96 5.53 35.38
CA PHE A 190 -14.99 4.91 36.70
C PHE A 190 -14.52 5.89 37.78
N ALA A 191 -14.85 5.60 39.01
CA ALA A 191 -14.18 6.23 40.15
C ALA A 191 -12.68 6.01 40.05
N GLN A 192 -11.88 6.97 40.50
CA GLN A 192 -10.42 6.94 40.30
C GLN A 192 -9.76 5.67 40.85
N ASP A 193 -10.16 5.20 42.04
CA ASP A 193 -9.64 3.98 42.65
C ASP A 193 -10.01 2.73 41.84
N ASP A 194 -11.21 2.69 41.26
CA ASP A 194 -11.64 1.62 40.40
C ASP A 194 -10.83 1.64 39.08
N ALA A 195 -10.61 2.82 38.49
CA ALA A 195 -9.81 2.96 37.28
C ALA A 195 -8.36 2.52 37.51
N VAL A 196 -7.76 2.83 38.66
CA VAL A 196 -6.42 2.37 39.05
C VAL A 196 -6.39 0.83 39.12
N ARG A 197 -7.35 0.23 39.78
CA ARG A 197 -7.45 -1.23 39.93
C ARG A 197 -7.72 -1.92 38.60
N LEU A 198 -8.68 -1.39 37.81
CA LEU A 198 -9.10 -1.98 36.53
C LEU A 198 -8.11 -1.78 35.41
N SER A 199 -7.23 -0.78 35.48
CA SER A 199 -6.14 -0.63 34.50
C SER A 199 -5.08 -1.74 34.63
N GLY A 200 -5.01 -2.41 35.79
CA GLY A 200 -3.98 -3.41 36.07
C GLY A 200 -2.58 -2.84 36.27
N ARG A 201 -2.44 -1.50 36.27
CA ARG A 201 -1.16 -0.77 36.31
C ARG A 201 -1.21 0.37 37.33
N PRO A 202 -1.16 0.08 38.64
CA PRO A 202 -1.33 1.10 39.67
C PRO A 202 -0.22 2.15 39.67
N ASP A 203 1.00 1.78 39.32
CA ASP A 203 2.20 2.59 39.42
C ASP A 203 2.50 3.41 38.16
N SER A 204 1.66 3.32 37.13
CA SER A 204 1.86 4.05 35.89
C SER A 204 0.59 4.75 35.39
N VAL A 205 0.79 5.72 34.49
CA VAL A 205 -0.25 6.44 33.77
C VAL A 205 0.05 6.41 32.28
N ALA A 206 -0.99 6.38 31.47
CA ALA A 206 -0.88 6.40 30.01
C ALA A 206 -0.26 7.73 29.53
N ASP A 207 -0.80 8.84 30.05
CA ASP A 207 -0.44 10.20 29.69
C ASP A 207 -0.72 11.13 30.88
N ILE A 208 -0.16 12.36 30.83
CA ILE A 208 -0.46 13.40 31.81
C ILE A 208 -1.07 14.59 31.06
N ALA A 209 -2.32 14.88 31.37
CA ALA A 209 -3.05 16.00 30.81
C ALA A 209 -2.88 17.24 31.70
N VAL A 210 -2.42 18.34 31.12
CA VAL A 210 -2.01 19.54 31.84
C VAL A 210 -2.89 20.72 31.43
N THR A 211 -3.48 21.40 32.42
CA THR A 211 -4.13 22.70 32.22
C THR A 211 -3.27 23.82 32.79
N LEU A 212 -3.38 25.00 32.19
CA LEU A 212 -2.58 26.15 32.56
C LEU A 212 -3.30 27.04 33.56
N ALA A 213 -2.55 27.69 34.43
CA ALA A 213 -3.04 28.80 35.24
C ALA A 213 -3.43 29.99 34.36
N PRO A 214 -4.42 30.83 34.75
CA PRO A 214 -4.77 32.01 33.96
C PRO A 214 -3.55 32.91 33.73
N GLY A 215 -3.29 33.23 32.45
CA GLY A 215 -2.17 34.08 32.04
C GLY A 215 -0.80 33.38 31.97
N ALA A 216 -0.72 32.06 32.23
CA ALA A 216 0.54 31.33 32.11
C ALA A 216 0.91 31.12 30.62
N ASP A 217 2.20 31.30 30.31
CA ASP A 217 2.73 31.05 28.99
C ASP A 217 2.94 29.55 28.75
N LEU A 218 2.37 29.02 27.69
CA LEU A 218 2.42 27.60 27.33
C LEU A 218 3.88 27.13 27.07
N ASP A 219 4.70 27.96 26.43
CA ASP A 219 6.08 27.58 26.12
C ASP A 219 6.96 27.55 27.37
N ALA A 220 6.71 28.48 28.30
CA ALA A 220 7.41 28.48 29.60
C ALA A 220 7.01 27.22 30.42
N VAL A 221 5.73 26.89 30.49
CA VAL A 221 5.27 25.67 31.19
C VAL A 221 5.80 24.41 30.49
N ARG A 222 5.79 24.33 29.15
CA ARG A 222 6.34 23.21 28.40
C ARG A 222 7.82 22.99 28.69
N LYS A 223 8.62 24.09 28.80
CA LYS A 223 10.03 24.01 29.18
C LYS A 223 10.18 23.52 30.63
N GLY A 224 9.42 24.07 31.56
CA GLY A 224 9.48 23.67 32.99
C GLY A 224 9.08 22.21 33.19
N VAL A 225 8.06 21.70 32.46
CA VAL A 225 7.66 20.28 32.50
C VAL A 225 8.79 19.39 31.95
N ARG A 226 9.47 19.82 30.89
CA ARG A 226 10.60 19.05 30.34
C ARG A 226 11.74 18.95 31.34
N GLU A 227 12.07 20.06 31.99
CA GLU A 227 13.12 20.12 33.05
C GLU A 227 12.72 19.28 34.27
N ALA A 228 11.45 19.32 34.71
CA ALA A 228 10.98 18.55 35.86
C ALA A 228 11.01 17.02 35.63
N LEU A 229 10.93 16.59 34.35
CA LEU A 229 10.96 15.18 33.95
C LEU A 229 12.32 14.73 33.40
N ASP A 230 13.32 15.62 33.36
CA ASP A 230 14.67 15.30 32.91
C ASP A 230 15.30 14.23 33.80
N GLY A 231 16.00 13.26 33.19
CA GLY A 231 16.57 12.11 33.88
C GLY A 231 15.59 10.97 34.21
N GLN A 232 14.30 11.10 33.83
CA GLN A 232 13.33 10.00 33.85
C GLN A 232 13.23 9.32 32.47
N SER A 233 12.17 8.51 32.27
CA SER A 233 11.88 7.95 30.94
C SER A 233 11.75 9.06 29.90
N PRO A 234 12.19 8.86 28.65
CA PRO A 234 12.02 9.83 27.59
C PRO A 234 10.55 10.21 27.41
N VAL A 235 10.28 11.51 27.37
CA VAL A 235 8.91 12.05 27.25
C VAL A 235 8.75 12.91 26.02
N THR A 236 7.57 12.87 25.43
CA THR A 236 7.13 13.76 24.36
C THR A 236 6.07 14.71 24.87
N LEU A 237 6.23 16.02 24.59
CA LEU A 237 5.33 17.07 24.98
C LEU A 237 4.53 17.54 23.76
N LEU A 238 3.23 17.29 23.75
CA LEU A 238 2.34 17.54 22.63
C LEU A 238 1.46 18.78 22.90
N THR A 239 1.35 19.65 21.90
CA THR A 239 0.55 20.88 21.92
C THR A 239 -0.21 21.03 20.61
N GLY A 240 -1.24 21.87 20.57
CA GLY A 240 -2.03 22.06 19.35
C GLY A 240 -2.73 20.78 18.90
N ASP A 241 -2.76 20.55 17.59
CA ASP A 241 -3.41 19.38 16.99
C ASP A 241 -2.61 18.08 17.17
N ASP A 242 -1.28 18.17 17.47
CA ASP A 242 -0.46 16.99 17.71
C ASP A 242 -0.94 16.15 18.90
N ARG A 243 -1.71 16.74 19.82
CA ARG A 243 -2.27 16.07 20.99
C ARG A 243 -3.22 14.92 20.63
N GLY A 244 -3.90 15.01 19.49
CA GLY A 244 -4.81 13.93 19.04
C GLY A 244 -4.10 12.61 18.73
N ALA A 245 -2.78 12.61 18.52
CA ALA A 245 -1.99 11.39 18.36
C ALA A 245 -1.99 10.48 19.61
N VAL A 246 -2.29 11.03 20.79
CA VAL A 246 -2.47 10.27 22.04
C VAL A 246 -3.77 9.46 22.01
N GLU A 247 -4.84 10.10 21.54
CA GLU A 247 -6.18 9.49 21.46
C GLU A 247 -6.28 8.50 20.29
N HIS A 248 -5.54 8.76 19.20
CA HIS A 248 -5.59 8.01 17.95
C HIS A 248 -4.19 7.50 17.55
N PRO A 249 -3.59 6.55 18.31
CA PRO A 249 -2.27 6.02 18.01
C PRO A 249 -2.21 5.30 16.65
N GLU A 250 -3.32 4.75 16.18
CA GLU A 250 -3.48 4.13 14.86
C GLU A 250 -3.22 5.11 13.71
N VAL A 251 -3.54 6.38 13.87
CA VAL A 251 -3.30 7.43 12.87
C VAL A 251 -1.81 7.62 12.64
N THR A 252 -1.02 7.63 13.72
CA THR A 252 0.44 7.78 13.63
C THR A 252 1.09 6.54 12.98
N GLN A 253 0.58 5.35 13.24
CA GLN A 253 1.08 4.10 12.63
C GLN A 253 0.72 4.04 11.15
N GLY A 254 -0.50 4.39 10.76
CA GLY A 254 -0.98 4.38 9.37
C GLY A 254 -0.30 5.42 8.48
N SER A 255 0.21 6.53 9.04
CA SER A 255 0.84 7.59 8.26
C SER A 255 2.08 7.13 7.48
N GLY A 256 2.91 6.30 8.09
CA GLY A 256 4.09 5.75 7.45
C GLY A 256 3.76 4.85 6.26
N ASP A 257 2.70 4.08 6.36
CA ASP A 257 2.22 3.20 5.29
C ASP A 257 1.62 4.02 4.14
N LEU A 258 0.87 5.11 4.42
CA LEU A 258 0.36 6.04 3.41
C LEU A 258 1.49 6.73 2.63
N ILE A 259 2.52 7.21 3.32
CA ILE A 259 3.69 7.85 2.69
C ILE A 259 4.41 6.85 1.78
N ALA A 260 4.66 5.62 2.28
CA ALA A 260 5.34 4.59 1.51
C ALA A 260 4.52 4.15 0.29
N LEU A 261 3.24 3.89 0.46
CA LEU A 261 2.30 3.52 -0.60
C LEU A 261 2.24 4.59 -1.69
N SER A 262 2.02 5.86 -1.28
CA SER A 262 1.96 6.99 -2.21
C SER A 262 3.25 7.20 -2.98
N GLY A 263 4.41 7.00 -2.33
CA GLY A 263 5.72 7.10 -2.97
C GLY A 263 5.97 6.01 -4.01
N VAL A 264 5.66 4.77 -3.69
CA VAL A 264 5.83 3.62 -4.62
C VAL A 264 4.87 3.75 -5.81
N VAL A 265 3.59 4.00 -5.56
CA VAL A 265 2.58 4.13 -6.61
C VAL A 265 2.86 5.35 -7.48
N GLY A 266 3.14 6.50 -6.88
CA GLY A 266 3.50 7.72 -7.61
C GLY A 266 4.74 7.53 -8.50
N GLY A 267 5.77 6.83 -8.01
CA GLY A 267 6.96 6.48 -8.77
C GLY A 267 6.64 5.57 -9.96
N LEU A 268 5.81 4.57 -9.78
CA LEU A 268 5.37 3.67 -10.86
C LEU A 268 4.54 4.40 -11.92
N VAL A 269 3.62 5.27 -11.49
CA VAL A 269 2.83 6.13 -12.40
C VAL A 269 3.74 7.02 -13.25
N ILE A 270 4.77 7.64 -12.65
CA ILE A 270 5.73 8.46 -13.38
C ILE A 270 6.48 7.62 -14.43
N ALA A 271 6.96 6.44 -14.06
CA ALA A 271 7.68 5.55 -14.97
C ALA A 271 6.80 5.12 -16.17
N VAL A 272 5.54 4.75 -15.91
CA VAL A 272 4.56 4.42 -16.95
C VAL A 272 4.27 5.65 -17.82
N ALA A 273 4.10 6.83 -17.22
CA ALA A 273 3.84 8.07 -17.94
C ALA A 273 4.98 8.43 -18.91
N VAL A 274 6.24 8.31 -18.48
CA VAL A 274 7.41 8.51 -19.36
C VAL A 274 7.37 7.56 -20.54
N PHE A 275 7.06 6.30 -20.30
CA PHE A 275 6.96 5.28 -21.35
C PHE A 275 5.85 5.61 -22.36
N VAL A 276 4.67 5.98 -21.87
CA VAL A 276 3.50 6.36 -22.69
C VAL A 276 3.78 7.61 -23.53
N VAL A 277 4.32 8.66 -22.91
CA VAL A 277 4.65 9.91 -23.60
C VAL A 277 5.76 9.69 -24.64
N ALA A 278 6.78 8.88 -24.31
CA ALA A 278 7.83 8.52 -25.26
C ALA A 278 7.26 7.80 -26.49
N GLY A 279 6.35 6.85 -26.30
CA GLY A 279 5.64 6.16 -27.37
C GLY A 279 4.79 7.07 -28.23
N THR A 280 4.01 7.96 -27.60
CA THR A 280 3.12 8.91 -28.26
C THR A 280 3.93 9.94 -29.09
N VAL A 281 5.00 10.48 -28.50
CA VAL A 281 5.89 11.43 -29.21
C VAL A 281 6.63 10.73 -30.35
N ALA A 282 7.10 9.48 -30.16
CA ALA A 282 7.75 8.72 -31.21
C ALA A 282 6.82 8.48 -32.41
N LEU A 283 5.54 8.14 -32.14
CA LEU A 283 4.53 7.95 -33.19
C LEU A 283 4.22 9.28 -33.89
N SER A 284 4.01 10.36 -33.14
CA SER A 284 3.78 11.70 -33.71
C SER A 284 4.95 12.19 -34.57
N ALA A 285 6.19 11.94 -34.11
CA ALA A 285 7.39 12.29 -34.86
C ALA A 285 7.57 11.45 -36.14
N GLN A 286 7.16 10.17 -36.12
CA GLN A 286 7.14 9.31 -37.31
C GLN A 286 6.12 9.82 -38.34
N GLN A 287 4.94 10.24 -37.94
CA GLN A 287 3.90 10.81 -38.81
C GLN A 287 4.39 12.08 -39.52
N ARG A 288 5.26 12.85 -38.85
CA ARG A 288 5.85 14.10 -39.36
C ARG A 288 7.22 13.94 -40.00
N SER A 289 7.64 12.70 -40.28
CA SER A 289 9.00 12.42 -40.77
C SER A 289 9.33 13.18 -42.04
N ARG A 290 8.38 13.30 -43.00
CA ARG A 290 8.54 14.05 -44.25
C ARG A 290 8.71 15.56 -44.01
N GLU A 291 7.91 16.14 -43.11
CA GLU A 291 8.02 17.56 -42.72
C GLU A 291 9.34 17.87 -42.03
N LEU A 292 9.71 16.99 -41.07
CA LEU A 292 10.98 17.11 -40.35
C LEU A 292 12.19 16.97 -41.29
N ALA A 293 12.08 16.13 -42.32
CA ALA A 293 13.09 15.96 -43.36
C ALA A 293 13.19 17.22 -44.27
N LEU A 294 12.05 17.82 -44.67
CA LEU A 294 12.04 19.05 -45.42
C LEU A 294 12.66 20.22 -44.63
N LEU A 295 12.35 20.33 -43.32
CA LEU A 295 12.98 21.32 -42.45
C LEU A 295 14.50 21.14 -42.38
N ARG A 296 14.97 19.91 -42.37
CA ARG A 296 16.40 19.59 -42.40
C ARG A 296 17.02 19.90 -43.77
N ALA A 297 16.29 19.67 -44.85
CA ALA A 297 16.78 19.98 -46.21
C ALA A 297 16.99 21.50 -46.40
N ILE A 298 16.22 22.33 -45.73
CA ILE A 298 16.39 23.79 -45.73
C ILE A 298 17.37 24.30 -44.64
N GLY A 299 18.13 23.39 -44.00
CA GLY A 299 19.25 23.74 -43.11
C GLY A 299 18.96 23.72 -41.62
N THR A 300 17.79 23.22 -41.15
CA THR A 300 17.49 23.12 -39.72
C THR A 300 18.35 22.06 -39.05
N SER A 301 19.06 22.41 -37.97
CA SER A 301 19.89 21.48 -37.21
C SER A 301 19.04 20.50 -36.36
N SER A 302 19.61 19.33 -36.05
CA SER A 302 18.98 18.33 -35.16
C SER A 302 18.64 18.90 -33.77
N ARG A 303 19.44 19.86 -33.27
CA ARG A 303 19.18 20.54 -31.99
C ARG A 303 17.97 21.47 -32.06
N GLN A 304 17.79 22.16 -33.19
CA GLN A 304 16.61 23.04 -33.43
C GLN A 304 15.32 22.23 -33.54
N LEU A 305 15.34 21.09 -34.27
CA LEU A 305 14.19 20.17 -34.33
C LEU A 305 13.81 19.62 -32.98
N ARG A 306 14.81 19.22 -32.18
CA ARG A 306 14.55 18.72 -30.81
C ARG A 306 13.96 19.81 -29.91
N ARG A 307 14.46 21.05 -29.99
CA ARG A 307 13.91 22.19 -29.26
C ARG A 307 12.48 22.51 -29.70
N MET A 308 12.15 22.34 -30.99
CA MET A 308 10.80 22.52 -31.49
C MET A 308 9.83 21.50 -30.89
N LEU A 309 10.18 20.20 -30.95
CA LEU A 309 9.38 19.12 -30.38
C LEU A 309 9.24 19.25 -28.86
N LEU A 310 10.29 19.62 -28.17
CA LEU A 310 10.24 19.91 -26.72
C LEU A 310 9.30 21.09 -26.42
N GLY A 311 9.36 22.18 -27.21
CA GLY A 311 8.48 23.34 -27.04
C GLY A 311 7.01 22.99 -27.24
N GLU A 312 6.69 22.16 -28.25
CA GLU A 312 5.34 21.63 -28.47
C GLU A 312 4.86 20.79 -27.26
N THR A 313 5.67 19.85 -26.79
CA THR A 313 5.31 18.97 -25.65
C THR A 313 5.20 19.76 -24.34
N LEU A 314 6.09 20.75 -24.10
CA LEU A 314 6.04 21.60 -22.92
C LEU A 314 4.78 22.47 -22.88
N LEU A 315 4.31 22.93 -24.05
CA LEU A 315 3.07 23.70 -24.12
C LEU A 315 1.84 22.85 -23.80
N VAL A 316 1.81 21.61 -24.31
CA VAL A 316 0.80 20.61 -23.95
C VAL A 316 0.89 20.25 -22.46
N MET A 317 2.12 20.13 -21.93
CA MET A 317 2.35 19.88 -20.51
C MET A 317 1.78 20.99 -19.62
N LEU A 318 1.94 22.26 -20.00
CA LEU A 318 1.38 23.37 -19.22
C LEU A 318 -0.16 23.32 -19.18
N LEU A 319 -0.80 22.96 -20.30
CA LEU A 319 -2.25 22.78 -20.34
C LEU A 319 -2.68 21.58 -19.49
N ALA A 320 -1.95 20.47 -19.56
CA ALA A 320 -2.19 19.29 -18.73
C ALA A 320 -2.00 19.58 -17.24
N ALA A 321 -0.96 20.35 -16.89
CA ALA A 321 -0.69 20.80 -15.53
C ALA A 321 -1.82 21.66 -14.96
N ALA A 322 -2.32 22.63 -15.76
CA ALA A 322 -3.43 23.48 -15.37
C ALA A 322 -4.73 22.69 -15.15
N ALA A 323 -5.01 21.69 -16.01
CA ALA A 323 -6.17 20.82 -15.84
C ALA A 323 -6.02 19.88 -14.63
N ALA A 324 -4.82 19.33 -14.41
CA ALA A 324 -4.53 18.43 -13.28
C ALA A 324 -4.59 19.15 -11.93
N TRP A 325 -4.35 20.45 -11.89
CA TRP A 325 -4.52 21.26 -10.67
C TRP A 325 -5.93 21.14 -10.08
N PHE A 326 -6.95 21.06 -10.91
CA PHE A 326 -8.34 20.89 -10.48
C PHE A 326 -8.74 19.42 -10.30
N ALA A 327 -8.28 18.55 -11.20
CA ALA A 327 -8.65 17.13 -11.19
C ALA A 327 -7.91 16.34 -10.09
N GLY A 328 -6.66 16.70 -9.77
CA GLY A 328 -5.83 16.01 -8.80
C GLY A 328 -6.43 15.95 -7.39
N PRO A 329 -6.86 17.08 -6.80
CA PRO A 329 -7.52 17.08 -5.49
C PRO A 329 -8.85 16.32 -5.45
N VAL A 330 -9.59 16.29 -6.56
CA VAL A 330 -10.85 15.51 -6.67
C VAL A 330 -10.52 14.02 -6.65
N ALA A 331 -9.55 13.61 -7.48
CA ALA A 331 -9.10 12.21 -7.51
C ALA A 331 -8.47 11.78 -6.17
N GLY A 332 -7.71 12.67 -5.52
CA GLY A 332 -7.11 12.43 -4.21
C GLY A 332 -8.17 12.22 -3.12
N ARG A 333 -9.20 13.06 -3.07
CA ARG A 333 -10.32 12.91 -2.13
C ARG A 333 -11.11 11.62 -2.37
N TRP A 334 -11.38 11.30 -3.63
CA TRP A 334 -12.08 10.07 -3.97
C TRP A 334 -11.26 8.83 -3.53
N LEU A 335 -9.96 8.82 -3.81
CA LEU A 335 -9.08 7.74 -3.39
C LEU A 335 -9.00 7.64 -1.86
N PHE A 336 -8.85 8.77 -1.18
CA PHE A 336 -8.83 8.83 0.28
C PHE A 336 -10.14 8.29 0.88
N GLY A 337 -11.31 8.72 0.38
CA GLY A 337 -12.61 8.19 0.84
C GLY A 337 -12.70 6.68 0.69
N THR A 338 -12.26 6.12 -0.46
CA THR A 338 -12.24 4.67 -0.65
C THR A 338 -11.30 3.96 0.34
N LEU A 339 -10.15 4.59 0.71
CA LEU A 339 -9.25 4.04 1.73
C LEU A 339 -9.87 4.06 3.13
N VAL A 340 -10.68 5.07 3.44
CA VAL A 340 -11.46 5.13 4.69
C VAL A 340 -12.56 4.06 4.68
N ASP A 341 -13.32 3.95 3.59
CA ASP A 341 -14.40 2.95 3.45
C ASP A 341 -13.91 1.51 3.58
N THR A 342 -12.66 1.25 3.20
CA THR A 342 -12.01 -0.06 3.38
C THR A 342 -11.42 -0.28 4.78
N GLY A 343 -11.52 0.70 5.68
CA GLY A 343 -10.97 0.61 7.04
C GLY A 343 -9.43 0.70 7.13
N MET A 344 -8.75 1.01 6.02
CA MET A 344 -7.28 1.17 6.02
C MET A 344 -6.83 2.46 6.70
N ILE A 345 -7.67 3.49 6.62
CA ILE A 345 -7.46 4.80 7.26
C ILE A 345 -8.61 5.00 8.24
N ALA A 346 -8.28 5.45 9.45
CA ALA A 346 -9.29 5.76 10.45
C ALA A 346 -10.20 6.90 9.95
N GLU A 347 -11.50 6.80 10.21
CA GLU A 347 -12.50 7.82 9.84
C GLU A 347 -12.21 9.21 10.42
N THR A 348 -11.42 9.26 11.49
CA THR A 348 -10.99 10.49 12.16
C THR A 348 -9.95 11.30 11.39
N VAL A 349 -9.31 10.71 10.37
CA VAL A 349 -8.31 11.40 9.54
C VAL A 349 -8.99 12.25 8.49
N GLU A 350 -8.63 13.52 8.40
CA GLU A 350 -9.11 14.43 7.36
C GLU A 350 -8.16 14.47 6.16
N PHE A 351 -8.71 14.41 4.95
CA PHE A 351 -7.92 14.60 3.74
C PHE A 351 -7.40 16.02 3.65
N ARG A 352 -6.08 16.19 3.69
CA ARG A 352 -5.40 17.47 3.57
C ARG A 352 -4.50 17.49 2.35
N GLN A 353 -4.82 18.34 1.39
CA GLN A 353 -4.00 18.59 0.22
C GLN A 353 -3.83 20.08 0.02
N GLY A 354 -2.63 20.59 0.28
CA GLY A 354 -2.23 21.94 0.01
C GLY A 354 -1.56 22.09 -1.37
N TRP A 355 -0.68 23.07 -1.49
CA TRP A 355 0.11 23.31 -2.71
C TRP A 355 1.39 22.47 -2.80
N ILE A 356 1.85 21.90 -1.67
CA ILE A 356 3.11 21.13 -1.58
C ILE A 356 3.14 19.95 -2.54
N PRO A 357 2.10 19.12 -2.68
CA PRO A 357 2.06 17.99 -3.63
C PRO A 357 2.16 18.42 -5.09
N ALA A 358 1.81 19.65 -5.42
CA ALA A 358 1.93 20.16 -6.78
C ALA A 358 3.39 20.27 -7.24
N MET A 359 4.32 20.54 -6.33
CA MET A 359 5.75 20.68 -6.65
C MET A 359 6.34 19.37 -7.23
N PRO A 360 6.29 18.22 -6.51
CA PRO A 360 6.75 16.96 -7.08
C PRO A 360 5.91 16.51 -8.28
N ALA A 361 4.60 16.78 -8.32
CA ALA A 361 3.75 16.43 -9.46
C ALA A 361 4.17 17.20 -10.73
N TYR A 362 4.41 18.49 -10.63
CA TYR A 362 4.88 19.28 -11.79
C TYR A 362 6.32 18.96 -12.16
N GLY A 363 7.18 18.65 -11.19
CA GLY A 363 8.53 18.13 -11.43
C GLY A 363 8.50 16.81 -12.20
N ALA A 364 7.65 15.88 -11.78
CA ALA A 364 7.43 14.60 -12.45
C ALA A 364 6.85 14.78 -13.87
N LEU A 365 5.90 15.69 -14.02
CA LEU A 365 5.30 16.03 -15.32
C LEU A 365 6.34 16.62 -16.28
N LEU A 366 7.18 17.52 -15.79
CA LEU A 366 8.30 18.09 -16.56
C LEU A 366 9.29 16.99 -16.97
N LEU A 367 9.67 16.13 -16.03
CA LEU A 367 10.58 15.01 -16.30
C LEU A 367 9.97 14.06 -17.34
N THR A 368 8.68 13.75 -17.23
CA THR A 368 7.93 12.94 -18.19
C THR A 368 7.89 13.59 -19.57
N ALA A 369 7.56 14.88 -19.65
CA ALA A 369 7.49 15.61 -20.91
C ALA A 369 8.86 15.71 -21.59
N VAL A 370 9.89 16.08 -20.85
CA VAL A 370 11.27 16.20 -21.37
C VAL A 370 11.84 14.83 -21.70
N GLY A 371 11.80 13.90 -20.75
CA GLY A 371 12.34 12.54 -20.92
C GLY A 371 11.64 11.78 -22.03
N GLY A 372 10.30 11.79 -22.05
CA GLY A 372 9.51 11.17 -23.10
C GLY A 372 9.77 11.76 -24.49
N THR A 373 9.89 13.10 -24.58
CA THR A 373 10.20 13.77 -25.86
C THR A 373 11.63 13.46 -26.31
N LEU A 374 12.60 13.48 -25.41
CA LEU A 374 13.99 13.15 -25.75
C LEU A 374 14.11 11.70 -26.25
N LEU A 375 13.48 10.75 -25.57
CA LEU A 375 13.49 9.35 -25.98
C LEU A 375 12.69 9.11 -27.27
N GLY A 376 11.50 9.68 -27.40
CA GLY A 376 10.61 9.51 -28.55
C GLY A 376 11.14 10.16 -29.82
N SER A 377 11.84 11.30 -29.72
CA SER A 377 12.32 12.07 -30.87
C SER A 377 13.64 11.56 -31.47
N VAL A 378 14.37 10.67 -30.81
CA VAL A 378 15.74 10.26 -31.22
C VAL A 378 15.81 9.81 -32.67
N ARG A 379 14.88 8.98 -33.15
CA ARG A 379 14.86 8.47 -34.52
C ARG A 379 14.56 9.57 -35.54
N ALA A 380 13.51 10.35 -35.28
CA ALA A 380 13.07 11.41 -36.20
C ALA A 380 14.13 12.50 -36.39
N VAL A 381 14.85 12.84 -35.32
CA VAL A 381 15.88 13.89 -35.35
C VAL A 381 17.19 13.40 -35.98
N ARG A 382 17.47 12.11 -35.97
CA ARG A 382 18.71 11.52 -36.56
C ARG A 382 18.52 11.01 -37.99
N ALA A 383 17.31 10.88 -38.52
CA ALA A 383 17.05 10.43 -39.89
C ALA A 383 17.70 11.33 -40.92
N LYS A 384 18.35 10.74 -41.97
CA LYS A 384 18.96 11.50 -43.06
C LYS A 384 17.89 12.03 -44.01
N PRO A 385 17.98 13.28 -44.52
CA PRO A 385 16.96 13.88 -45.38
C PRO A 385 16.69 13.05 -46.66
N VAL A 386 17.72 12.44 -47.24
CA VAL A 386 17.61 11.60 -48.44
C VAL A 386 16.82 10.33 -48.22
N GLU A 387 16.94 9.72 -47.02
CA GLU A 387 16.19 8.51 -46.66
C GLU A 387 14.69 8.80 -46.41
N ALA A 388 14.35 10.01 -45.97
CA ALA A 388 12.97 10.40 -45.65
C ALA A 388 12.19 10.93 -46.87
N LEU A 389 12.88 11.36 -47.94
CA LEU A 389 12.31 11.84 -49.21
C LEU A 389 12.15 10.71 -50.26
N GLY A 390 12.85 9.59 -50.11
CA GLY A 390 12.70 8.42 -50.97
C GLY A 390 11.43 7.64 -50.62
N GLU A 391 10.42 7.71 -51.48
CA GLU A 391 9.10 7.06 -51.29
C GLU A 391 9.12 5.52 -51.25
N ALA A 392 10.25 4.91 -51.61
CA ALA A 392 10.43 3.47 -51.77
C ALA A 392 11.52 2.85 -50.86
N ALA A 393 12.08 3.57 -49.94
CA ALA A 393 13.06 3.02 -49.03
C ALA A 393 12.43 2.02 -48.07
N VAL A 394 12.44 0.75 -48.42
CA VAL A 394 12.24 -0.37 -47.51
C VAL A 394 13.10 -0.09 -46.28
N GLN A 395 12.42 0.19 -45.16
CA GLN A 395 13.11 0.46 -43.89
C GLN A 395 14.08 -0.70 -43.63
N LYS A 396 15.38 -0.45 -43.80
CA LYS A 396 16.40 -1.45 -43.40
C LYS A 396 16.23 -1.67 -41.90
N PRO A 397 15.92 -2.89 -41.43
CA PRO A 397 15.64 -3.17 -40.01
C PRO A 397 16.94 -3.25 -39.18
N GLY A 398 17.87 -2.32 -39.39
CA GLY A 398 19.08 -2.21 -38.58
C GLY A 398 18.78 -1.51 -37.27
N LEU A 399 18.85 -2.23 -36.13
CA LEU A 399 18.91 -1.59 -34.80
C LEU A 399 20.31 -1.01 -34.63
N HIS A 400 20.38 0.24 -34.18
CA HIS A 400 21.66 0.85 -33.81
C HIS A 400 22.30 0.03 -32.67
N PRO A 401 23.61 -0.30 -32.71
CA PRO A 401 24.22 -1.17 -31.71
C PRO A 401 24.03 -0.72 -30.28
N ALA A 402 24.09 0.59 -30.01
CA ALA A 402 23.80 1.13 -28.67
C ALA A 402 22.40 0.78 -28.16
N ARG A 403 21.42 0.61 -29.04
CA ARG A 403 20.07 0.23 -28.65
C ARG A 403 19.95 -1.26 -28.29
N ILE A 404 20.73 -2.09 -29.00
CA ILE A 404 20.84 -3.52 -28.67
C ILE A 404 21.52 -3.67 -27.32
N VAL A 405 22.69 -3.02 -27.14
CA VAL A 405 23.42 -3.05 -25.86
C VAL A 405 22.56 -2.59 -24.70
N LEU A 406 21.85 -1.46 -24.85
CA LEU A 406 20.98 -0.95 -23.79
C LEU A 406 19.80 -1.91 -23.53
N GLY A 407 19.21 -2.50 -24.56
CA GLY A 407 18.14 -3.48 -24.42
C GLY A 407 18.61 -4.74 -23.69
N LEU A 408 19.81 -5.24 -24.00
CA LEU A 408 20.43 -6.38 -23.31
C LEU A 408 20.80 -6.02 -21.85
N LEU A 409 21.25 -4.79 -21.60
CA LEU A 409 21.52 -4.32 -20.23
C LEU A 409 20.26 -4.32 -19.37
N PHE A 410 19.14 -3.83 -19.90
CA PHE A 410 17.85 -3.88 -19.17
C PHE A 410 17.33 -5.31 -19.00
N LEU A 411 17.57 -6.21 -19.97
CA LEU A 411 17.24 -7.62 -19.84
C LEU A 411 18.09 -8.30 -18.76
N ALA A 412 19.40 -8.00 -18.72
CA ALA A 412 20.28 -8.44 -17.64
C ALA A 412 19.83 -7.88 -16.27
N GLY A 413 19.40 -6.61 -16.22
CA GLY A 413 18.80 -6.00 -15.03
C GLY A 413 17.53 -6.72 -14.58
N THR A 414 16.66 -7.11 -15.53
CA THR A 414 15.47 -7.94 -15.24
C THR A 414 15.86 -9.26 -14.61
N THR A 415 16.84 -9.95 -15.21
CA THR A 415 17.33 -11.25 -14.70
C THR A 415 17.98 -11.09 -13.32
N ALA A 416 18.78 -10.04 -13.12
CA ALA A 416 19.39 -9.77 -11.81
C ALA A 416 18.35 -9.51 -10.72
N LEU A 417 17.33 -8.67 -11.01
CA LEU A 417 16.23 -8.40 -10.08
C LEU A 417 15.40 -9.66 -9.79
N ALA A 418 15.15 -10.49 -10.82
CA ALA A 418 14.46 -11.76 -10.66
C ALA A 418 15.24 -12.74 -9.77
N LEU A 419 16.56 -12.84 -9.97
CA LEU A 419 17.43 -13.65 -9.12
C LEU A 419 17.49 -13.14 -7.68
N VAL A 420 17.60 -11.83 -7.49
CA VAL A 420 17.55 -11.22 -6.15
C VAL A 420 16.22 -11.54 -5.48
N SER A 421 15.10 -11.41 -6.21
CA SER A 421 13.78 -11.76 -5.67
C SER A 421 13.67 -13.23 -5.28
N ALA A 422 14.19 -14.16 -6.09
CA ALA A 422 14.07 -15.60 -5.86
C ALA A 422 15.06 -16.16 -4.83
N LEU A 423 16.28 -15.60 -4.74
CA LEU A 423 17.38 -16.20 -3.98
C LEU A 423 17.73 -15.42 -2.70
N VAL A 424 17.50 -14.10 -2.69
CA VAL A 424 17.92 -13.23 -1.59
C VAL A 424 16.71 -12.78 -0.75
N LEU A 425 15.63 -12.34 -1.44
CA LEU A 425 14.44 -11.86 -0.76
C LEU A 425 13.53 -13.04 -0.39
N ARG A 426 12.85 -12.92 0.76
CA ARG A 426 11.92 -13.93 1.25
C ARG A 426 10.59 -13.30 1.66
N GLY A 427 9.50 -14.04 1.49
CA GLY A 427 8.16 -13.62 1.90
C GLY A 427 7.68 -12.34 1.21
N PRO A 428 6.89 -11.51 1.92
CA PRO A 428 6.28 -10.32 1.32
C PRO A 428 7.26 -9.26 0.81
N VAL A 429 8.49 -9.21 1.34
CA VAL A 429 9.51 -8.22 0.93
C VAL A 429 9.93 -8.42 -0.53
N ALA A 430 9.82 -9.63 -1.07
CA ALA A 430 10.11 -9.92 -2.47
C ALA A 430 9.20 -9.15 -3.45
N ALA A 431 8.02 -8.67 -3.01
CA ALA A 431 7.16 -7.83 -3.80
C ALA A 431 7.80 -6.47 -4.18
N SER A 432 8.77 -6.00 -3.38
CA SER A 432 9.45 -4.72 -3.64
C SER A 432 10.21 -4.66 -4.96
N THR A 433 10.66 -5.80 -5.48
CA THR A 433 11.34 -5.90 -6.77
C THR A 433 10.39 -6.04 -7.95
N ALA A 434 9.09 -6.30 -7.73
CA ALA A 434 8.13 -6.59 -8.78
C ALA A 434 7.98 -5.44 -9.79
N GLY A 435 7.72 -4.23 -9.31
CA GLY A 435 7.60 -3.03 -10.15
C GLY A 435 8.85 -2.75 -11.00
N PRO A 436 10.05 -2.65 -10.38
CA PRO A 436 11.30 -2.50 -11.10
C PRO A 436 11.56 -3.61 -12.15
N THR A 437 11.25 -4.87 -11.84
CA THR A 437 11.46 -6.01 -12.76
C THR A 437 10.57 -5.89 -13.99
N VAL A 438 9.25 -5.63 -13.81
CA VAL A 438 8.33 -5.42 -14.94
C VAL A 438 8.79 -4.24 -15.80
N MET A 439 9.22 -3.14 -15.18
CA MET A 439 9.64 -1.94 -15.90
C MET A 439 10.94 -2.16 -16.68
N CYS A 440 11.94 -2.81 -16.09
CA CYS A 440 13.17 -3.17 -16.80
C CYS A 440 12.87 -4.08 -18.00
N CYS A 441 12.00 -5.08 -17.83
CA CYS A 441 11.59 -5.98 -18.89
C CYS A 441 10.83 -5.25 -20.01
N ALA A 442 9.89 -4.35 -19.65
CA ALA A 442 9.15 -3.53 -20.60
C ALA A 442 10.08 -2.60 -21.41
N ILE A 443 11.05 -1.97 -20.76
CA ILE A 443 12.06 -1.12 -21.43
C ILE A 443 12.92 -1.98 -22.37
N ALA A 444 13.37 -3.15 -21.92
CA ALA A 444 14.14 -4.08 -22.75
C ALA A 444 13.37 -4.45 -24.02
N PHE A 445 12.12 -4.88 -23.89
CA PHE A 445 11.27 -5.22 -25.03
C PHE A 445 10.95 -4.01 -25.92
N ALA A 446 10.76 -2.82 -25.36
CA ALA A 446 10.57 -1.61 -26.15
C ALA A 446 11.82 -1.21 -26.95
N LEU A 447 13.01 -1.38 -26.38
CA LEU A 447 14.28 -1.13 -27.07
C LEU A 447 14.53 -2.17 -28.18
N LEU A 448 14.27 -3.44 -27.93
CA LEU A 448 14.42 -4.53 -28.88
C LEU A 448 13.17 -4.72 -29.77
N GLY A 449 12.14 -3.90 -29.59
CA GLY A 449 10.79 -4.01 -30.13
C GLY A 449 10.69 -4.46 -31.60
N PRO A 450 11.39 -3.82 -32.57
CA PRO A 450 11.31 -4.25 -33.97
C PRO A 450 11.79 -5.68 -34.21
N TRP A 451 12.83 -6.14 -33.52
CA TRP A 451 13.34 -7.50 -33.64
C TRP A 451 12.40 -8.52 -32.99
N VAL A 452 11.96 -8.21 -31.77
CA VAL A 452 11.05 -9.08 -31.02
C VAL A 452 9.70 -9.19 -31.74
N THR A 453 9.16 -8.06 -32.24
CA THR A 453 7.92 -8.07 -33.03
C THR A 453 8.10 -8.87 -34.32
N LYS A 454 9.26 -8.77 -35.00
CA LYS A 454 9.54 -9.58 -36.20
C LYS A 454 9.57 -11.07 -35.88
N ALA A 455 10.22 -11.46 -34.77
CA ALA A 455 10.31 -12.84 -34.34
C ALA A 455 8.92 -13.41 -33.98
N VAL A 456 8.15 -12.68 -33.16
CA VAL A 456 6.82 -13.11 -32.72
C VAL A 456 5.84 -13.15 -33.91
N THR A 457 5.85 -12.15 -34.80
CA THR A 457 5.01 -12.19 -36.01
C THR A 457 5.41 -13.30 -36.97
N ALA A 458 6.68 -13.69 -37.02
CA ALA A 458 7.12 -14.86 -37.80
C ALA A 458 6.59 -16.16 -37.20
N LEU A 459 6.62 -16.29 -35.88
CA LEU A 459 6.03 -17.42 -35.13
C LEU A 459 4.53 -17.53 -35.35
N LEU A 460 3.80 -16.43 -35.27
CA LEU A 460 2.36 -16.38 -35.44
C LEU A 460 1.89 -16.44 -36.93
N TYR A 461 2.79 -16.35 -37.90
CA TYR A 461 2.46 -16.33 -39.33
C TYR A 461 1.66 -17.56 -39.77
N TRP A 462 2.12 -18.76 -39.39
CA TRP A 462 1.50 -20.02 -39.78
C TRP A 462 0.08 -20.20 -39.19
N PRO A 463 -0.14 -20.05 -37.90
CA PRO A 463 -1.49 -20.12 -37.32
C PRO A 463 -2.46 -19.09 -37.93
N VAL A 464 -2.00 -17.85 -38.13
CA VAL A 464 -2.84 -16.77 -38.69
C VAL A 464 -3.22 -17.09 -40.13
N ARG A 465 -2.27 -17.57 -40.96
CA ARG A 465 -2.54 -17.97 -42.34
C ARG A 465 -3.56 -19.11 -42.43
N LEU A 466 -3.44 -20.11 -41.55
CA LEU A 466 -4.35 -21.26 -41.53
C LEU A 466 -5.78 -20.88 -41.14
N LEU A 467 -5.92 -20.00 -40.12
CA LEU A 467 -7.20 -19.64 -39.55
C LEU A 467 -7.97 -18.58 -40.37
N THR A 468 -7.25 -17.67 -41.08
CA THR A 468 -7.88 -16.46 -41.66
C THR A 468 -7.71 -16.30 -43.19
N GLY A 469 -7.03 -17.24 -43.85
CA GLY A 469 -6.90 -17.27 -45.31
C GLY A 469 -6.14 -16.08 -45.91
N ALA A 470 -6.64 -15.51 -47.02
CA ALA A 470 -5.97 -14.43 -47.76
C ALA A 470 -5.87 -13.12 -46.96
N SER A 471 -6.89 -12.76 -46.20
CA SER A 471 -6.91 -11.57 -45.35
C SER A 471 -5.84 -11.63 -44.23
N GLY A 472 -5.66 -12.81 -43.62
CA GLY A 472 -4.60 -13.04 -42.63
C GLY A 472 -3.21 -13.03 -43.20
N ARG A 473 -3.05 -13.59 -44.40
CA ARG A 473 -1.75 -13.51 -45.11
C ARG A 473 -1.35 -12.06 -45.36
N LEU A 474 -2.28 -11.24 -45.83
CA LEU A 474 -2.04 -9.81 -46.07
C LEU A 474 -1.74 -9.06 -44.77
N ALA A 475 -2.51 -9.30 -43.72
CA ALA A 475 -2.29 -8.69 -42.40
C ALA A 475 -0.92 -9.06 -41.83
N ALA A 476 -0.54 -10.33 -41.84
CA ALA A 476 0.76 -10.79 -41.35
C ALA A 476 1.95 -10.22 -42.17
N LEU A 477 1.81 -10.13 -43.48
CA LEU A 477 2.81 -9.51 -44.34
C LEU A 477 2.93 -8.01 -44.07
N ASN A 478 1.82 -7.30 -43.85
CA ASN A 478 1.83 -5.89 -43.45
C ASN A 478 2.56 -5.67 -42.12
N CYS A 479 2.26 -6.50 -41.11
CA CYS A 479 2.96 -6.43 -39.81
C CYS A 479 4.45 -6.70 -39.95
N ARG A 480 4.88 -7.64 -40.80
CA ARG A 480 6.31 -7.95 -41.08
C ARG A 480 7.02 -6.88 -41.89
N ALA A 481 6.32 -6.26 -42.83
CA ALA A 481 6.90 -5.17 -43.65
C ALA A 481 7.07 -3.88 -42.84
N ARG A 482 6.22 -3.65 -41.81
CA ARG A 482 6.20 -2.42 -41.01
C ARG A 482 6.41 -2.68 -39.52
N THR A 483 7.45 -3.43 -39.17
CA THR A 483 7.74 -3.89 -37.81
C THR A 483 7.84 -2.75 -36.78
N ALA A 484 8.39 -1.59 -37.19
CA ALA A 484 8.50 -0.43 -36.28
C ALA A 484 7.13 0.14 -35.87
N ARG A 485 6.17 0.15 -36.80
CA ARG A 485 4.81 0.62 -36.54
C ARG A 485 4.03 -0.40 -35.72
N THR A 486 4.14 -1.67 -36.08
CA THR A 486 3.51 -2.78 -35.32
C THR A 486 4.03 -2.79 -33.87
N ALA A 487 5.33 -2.62 -33.67
CA ALA A 487 5.92 -2.50 -32.34
C ALA A 487 5.37 -1.29 -31.56
N ALA A 488 5.19 -0.13 -32.20
CA ALA A 488 4.68 1.07 -31.54
C ALA A 488 3.27 0.89 -30.97
N VAL A 489 2.44 0.03 -31.58
CA VAL A 489 1.08 -0.29 -31.08
C VAL A 489 1.11 -1.49 -30.10
N ALA A 490 1.98 -2.48 -30.36
CA ALA A 490 2.08 -3.67 -29.51
C ALA A 490 2.71 -3.38 -28.13
N MET A 491 3.63 -2.39 -28.02
CA MET A 491 4.32 -2.09 -26.77
C MET A 491 3.37 -1.56 -25.65
N PRO A 492 2.43 -0.63 -25.90
CA PRO A 492 1.44 -0.25 -24.90
C PRO A 492 0.54 -1.43 -24.47
N VAL A 493 0.16 -2.32 -25.40
CA VAL A 493 -0.60 -3.54 -25.09
C VAL A 493 0.23 -4.48 -24.21
N MET A 494 1.49 -4.66 -24.52
CA MET A 494 2.43 -5.42 -23.70
C MET A 494 2.51 -4.87 -22.28
N LEU A 495 2.69 -3.55 -22.14
CA LEU A 495 2.79 -2.90 -20.83
C LEU A 495 1.50 -3.06 -20.03
N ALA A 496 0.34 -2.85 -20.67
CA ALA A 496 -0.95 -3.03 -20.03
C ALA A 496 -1.18 -4.48 -19.56
N ALA A 497 -0.87 -5.46 -20.40
CA ALA A 497 -0.98 -6.86 -20.06
C ALA A 497 0.02 -7.29 -18.97
N ALA A 498 1.27 -6.79 -19.03
CA ALA A 498 2.28 -7.07 -18.02
C ALA A 498 1.90 -6.53 -16.64
N ILE A 499 1.44 -5.29 -16.57
CA ILE A 499 1.01 -4.66 -15.32
C ILE A 499 -0.26 -5.34 -14.81
N ALA A 500 -1.28 -5.54 -15.66
CA ALA A 500 -2.54 -6.14 -15.23
C ALA A 500 -2.33 -7.57 -14.70
N THR A 501 -1.63 -8.41 -15.45
CA THR A 501 -1.33 -9.79 -15.04
C THR A 501 -0.40 -9.80 -13.83
N GLY A 502 0.65 -8.99 -13.84
CA GLY A 502 1.65 -8.92 -12.78
C GLY A 502 1.04 -8.49 -11.44
N GLU A 503 0.34 -7.35 -11.40
CA GLU A 503 -0.22 -6.81 -10.17
C GLU A 503 -1.34 -7.70 -9.59
N LEU A 504 -2.27 -8.18 -10.45
CA LEU A 504 -3.38 -9.00 -9.96
C LEU A 504 -2.90 -10.33 -9.37
N TYR A 505 -2.00 -11.04 -10.07
CA TYR A 505 -1.47 -12.31 -9.55
C TYR A 505 -0.46 -12.12 -8.41
N LEU A 506 0.25 -11.01 -8.35
CA LEU A 506 1.11 -10.68 -7.21
C LEU A 506 0.28 -10.55 -5.94
N GLN A 507 -0.86 -9.84 -6.00
CA GLN A 507 -1.76 -9.68 -4.85
C GLN A 507 -2.41 -11.01 -4.44
N THR A 508 -2.96 -11.77 -5.38
CA THR A 508 -3.57 -13.08 -5.05
C THR A 508 -2.55 -14.05 -4.46
N THR A 509 -1.30 -14.03 -4.95
CA THR A 509 -0.23 -14.89 -4.44
C THR A 509 0.21 -14.45 -3.05
N ALA A 510 0.35 -13.13 -2.81
CA ALA A 510 0.72 -12.60 -1.50
C ALA A 510 -0.33 -12.95 -0.43
N VAL A 511 -1.61 -12.73 -0.73
CA VAL A 511 -2.72 -13.09 0.18
C VAL A 511 -2.73 -14.58 0.46
N ALA A 512 -2.70 -15.41 -0.58
CA ALA A 512 -2.70 -16.88 -0.42
C ALA A 512 -1.50 -17.38 0.39
N ALA A 513 -0.31 -16.79 0.20
CA ALA A 513 0.88 -17.16 0.96
C ALA A 513 0.77 -16.78 2.43
N THR A 514 0.20 -15.60 2.73
CA THR A 514 -0.02 -15.13 4.11
C THR A 514 -1.08 -15.99 4.81
N ASP A 515 -2.20 -16.26 4.15
CA ASP A 515 -3.27 -17.11 4.68
C ASP A 515 -2.77 -18.52 4.97
N ALA A 516 -1.99 -19.11 4.05
CA ALA A 516 -1.40 -20.43 4.23
C ALA A 516 -0.37 -20.46 5.36
N ALA A 517 0.43 -19.39 5.53
CA ALA A 517 1.38 -19.28 6.63
C ALA A 517 0.65 -19.24 7.98
N PHE A 518 -0.40 -18.42 8.10
CA PHE A 518 -1.22 -18.34 9.30
C PHE A 518 -1.91 -19.69 9.62
N ALA A 519 -2.63 -20.26 8.65
CA ALA A 519 -3.35 -21.53 8.85
C ALA A 519 -2.43 -22.70 9.23
N SER A 520 -1.20 -22.72 8.68
CA SER A 520 -0.22 -23.77 9.01
C SER A 520 0.41 -23.59 10.39
N SER A 521 0.38 -22.40 11.00
CA SER A 521 0.96 -22.14 12.32
C SER A 521 0.07 -22.59 13.48
N LEU A 522 -1.22 -22.84 13.25
CA LEU A 522 -2.21 -23.15 14.27
C LEU A 522 -2.50 -24.66 14.34
N ARG A 523 -2.33 -25.26 15.52
CA ARG A 523 -2.84 -26.61 15.86
C ARG A 523 -4.09 -26.56 16.72
N ALA A 524 -4.40 -25.41 17.31
CA ALA A 524 -5.61 -25.21 18.12
C ALA A 524 -6.88 -25.55 17.32
N ASP A 525 -7.86 -26.17 17.96
CA ASP A 525 -9.17 -26.48 17.37
C ASP A 525 -10.15 -25.31 17.57
N ALA A 526 -9.95 -24.56 18.67
CA ALA A 526 -10.74 -23.38 18.99
C ALA A 526 -9.87 -22.26 19.56
N VAL A 527 -10.35 -21.03 19.40
CA VAL A 527 -9.76 -19.82 19.98
C VAL A 527 -10.81 -19.13 20.84
N VAL A 528 -10.46 -18.89 22.09
CA VAL A 528 -11.31 -18.16 23.04
C VAL A 528 -10.84 -16.71 23.10
N SER A 529 -11.77 -15.80 22.95
CA SER A 529 -11.57 -14.35 23.11
C SER A 529 -12.68 -13.79 23.97
N THR A 530 -12.50 -12.57 24.47
CA THR A 530 -13.53 -11.84 25.21
C THR A 530 -13.99 -10.61 24.43
N ASP A 531 -15.14 -10.10 24.76
CA ASP A 531 -15.65 -8.86 24.16
C ASP A 531 -14.77 -7.65 24.51
N ALA A 532 -14.07 -7.67 25.64
CA ALA A 532 -13.09 -6.66 26.02
C ALA A 532 -11.75 -6.77 25.25
N GLY A 533 -11.54 -7.85 24.49
CA GLY A 533 -10.33 -8.07 23.72
C GLY A 533 -9.13 -8.54 24.54
N VAL A 534 -9.30 -8.85 25.81
CA VAL A 534 -8.24 -9.35 26.71
C VAL A 534 -8.74 -10.54 27.52
N VAL A 535 -7.84 -11.46 27.83
CA VAL A 535 -8.12 -12.70 28.61
C VAL A 535 -7.37 -12.65 29.91
N THR A 536 -8.09 -12.94 31.00
CA THR A 536 -7.49 -13.00 32.34
C THR A 536 -6.87 -14.37 32.65
N PRO A 537 -5.88 -14.43 33.54
CA PRO A 537 -5.32 -15.69 33.98
C PRO A 537 -6.37 -16.68 34.51
N ASP A 538 -7.35 -16.19 35.28
CA ASP A 538 -8.45 -16.99 35.81
C ASP A 538 -9.32 -17.61 34.69
N LEU A 539 -9.53 -16.92 33.58
CA LEU A 539 -10.25 -17.47 32.44
C LEU A 539 -9.43 -18.59 31.78
N LEU A 540 -8.12 -18.43 31.68
CA LEU A 540 -7.23 -19.46 31.14
C LEU A 540 -7.28 -20.72 31.99
N ASP A 541 -7.23 -20.60 33.34
CA ASP A 541 -7.28 -21.72 34.25
C ASP A 541 -8.64 -22.41 34.23
N ARG A 542 -9.74 -21.66 34.16
CA ARG A 542 -11.09 -22.21 33.94
C ARG A 542 -11.17 -23.01 32.64
N VAL A 543 -10.65 -22.46 31.52
CA VAL A 543 -10.63 -23.15 30.23
C VAL A 543 -9.83 -24.45 30.31
N ARG A 544 -8.68 -24.47 31.01
CA ARG A 544 -7.85 -25.68 31.20
C ARG A 544 -8.55 -26.74 31.98
N ALA A 545 -9.42 -26.37 32.94
CA ALA A 545 -10.16 -27.30 33.80
C ALA A 545 -11.40 -27.89 33.13
N LEU A 546 -11.81 -27.40 31.94
CA LEU A 546 -13.02 -27.91 31.29
C LEU A 546 -12.85 -29.31 30.71
N PRO A 547 -13.88 -30.17 30.86
CA PRO A 547 -13.89 -31.46 30.19
C PRO A 547 -13.81 -31.33 28.68
N GLY A 548 -12.94 -32.12 28.05
CA GLY A 548 -12.73 -32.09 26.58
C GLY A 548 -11.57 -31.19 26.14
N VAL A 549 -11.06 -30.34 27.00
CA VAL A 549 -9.86 -29.54 26.74
C VAL A 549 -8.61 -30.37 27.05
N THR A 550 -7.76 -30.57 26.05
CA THR A 550 -6.49 -31.35 26.21
C THR A 550 -5.29 -30.44 26.41
N ALA A 551 -5.36 -29.18 25.91
CA ALA A 551 -4.35 -28.14 26.13
C ALA A 551 -4.98 -26.77 25.90
N ALA A 552 -4.52 -25.76 26.66
CA ALA A 552 -4.87 -24.39 26.43
C ALA A 552 -3.67 -23.48 26.74
N SER A 553 -3.38 -22.54 25.83
CA SER A 553 -2.27 -21.62 25.92
C SER A 553 -2.76 -20.16 25.73
N ALA A 554 -2.38 -19.29 26.63
CA ALA A 554 -2.57 -17.85 26.42
C ALA A 554 -1.78 -17.39 25.19
N TYR A 555 -2.30 -16.41 24.48
CA TYR A 555 -1.70 -15.89 23.26
C TYR A 555 -1.78 -14.36 23.24
N VAL A 556 -0.66 -13.72 22.94
CA VAL A 556 -0.54 -12.26 22.80
C VAL A 556 0.46 -11.93 21.69
N THR A 557 0.22 -10.87 20.96
CA THR A 557 1.09 -10.42 19.87
C THR A 557 1.65 -9.03 20.15
N SER A 558 2.90 -8.80 19.74
CA SER A 558 3.57 -7.51 19.72
C SER A 558 4.68 -7.52 18.67
N SER A 559 5.56 -6.53 18.70
CA SER A 559 6.77 -6.48 17.89
C SER A 559 7.97 -6.06 18.74
N GLY A 560 9.18 -6.43 18.31
CA GLY A 560 10.40 -6.05 19.00
C GLY A 560 11.61 -6.01 18.05
N TRP A 561 12.72 -5.52 18.55
CA TRP A 561 13.97 -5.40 17.78
C TRP A 561 15.13 -6.01 18.55
N THR A 562 16.00 -6.74 17.85
CA THR A 562 17.25 -7.23 18.43
C THR A 562 18.22 -6.07 18.69
N GLU A 563 19.01 -6.13 19.73
CA GLU A 563 20.09 -5.16 20.01
C GLU A 563 21.44 -5.90 20.13
N PRO A 564 22.43 -5.68 19.24
CA PRO A 564 22.36 -4.80 18.07
C PRO A 564 21.37 -5.29 17.02
N ARG A 565 20.77 -4.33 16.31
CA ARG A 565 19.74 -4.65 15.31
C ARG A 565 20.33 -5.46 14.16
N ASP A 566 19.64 -6.51 13.76
CA ASP A 566 19.90 -7.21 12.50
C ASP A 566 19.54 -6.34 11.29
N GLY A 567 20.38 -6.30 10.28
CA GLY A 567 20.16 -5.49 9.06
C GLY A 567 18.87 -5.86 8.31
N ASP A 568 18.41 -7.10 8.44
CA ASP A 568 17.20 -7.61 7.80
C ASP A 568 15.91 -7.32 8.58
N GLU A 569 15.99 -6.79 9.80
CA GLU A 569 14.77 -6.46 10.55
C GLU A 569 13.95 -5.39 9.86
N SER A 570 12.64 -5.66 9.71
CA SER A 570 11.70 -4.71 9.13
C SER A 570 11.61 -3.42 9.97
N LYS A 571 11.05 -2.37 9.39
CA LYS A 571 10.79 -1.14 10.15
C LYS A 571 9.81 -1.38 11.32
N LYS A 572 8.91 -2.35 11.15
CA LYS A 572 7.89 -2.73 12.14
C LYS A 572 8.45 -3.68 13.22
N GLY A 573 9.72 -4.06 13.15
CA GLY A 573 10.36 -5.01 14.05
C GLY A 573 10.12 -6.47 13.65
N LEU A 574 10.63 -7.38 14.49
CA LEU A 574 10.34 -8.81 14.44
C LEU A 574 9.01 -9.05 15.15
N PRO A 575 8.02 -9.70 14.50
CA PRO A 575 6.78 -10.10 15.16
C PRO A 575 7.09 -11.00 16.38
N LEU A 576 6.52 -10.67 17.52
CA LEU A 576 6.62 -11.40 18.76
C LEU A 576 5.28 -12.03 19.11
N GLN A 577 5.28 -13.30 19.42
CA GLN A 577 4.12 -14.04 19.90
C GLN A 577 4.42 -14.54 21.32
N GLY A 578 3.72 -13.97 22.30
CA GLY A 578 3.75 -14.43 23.68
C GLY A 578 2.80 -15.61 23.85
N VAL A 579 3.31 -16.73 24.34
CA VAL A 579 2.52 -17.94 24.59
C VAL A 579 2.81 -18.49 25.98
N SER A 580 1.81 -19.09 26.64
CA SER A 580 2.07 -19.80 27.86
C SER A 580 2.77 -21.12 27.55
N ALA A 581 3.84 -21.43 28.29
CA ALA A 581 4.64 -22.65 28.11
C ALA A 581 3.81 -23.93 28.17
N ASP A 582 2.81 -23.94 29.06
CA ASP A 582 1.93 -25.09 29.26
C ASP A 582 0.96 -25.23 28.08
N GLY A 583 1.06 -26.34 27.37
CA GLY A 583 0.20 -26.70 26.24
C GLY A 583 0.60 -26.12 24.89
N VAL A 584 1.68 -25.36 24.81
CA VAL A 584 2.10 -24.67 23.56
C VAL A 584 2.39 -25.65 22.41
N ASP A 585 3.04 -26.78 22.69
CA ASP A 585 3.36 -27.81 21.68
C ASP A 585 2.11 -28.46 21.04
N ARG A 586 0.95 -28.38 21.72
CA ARG A 586 -0.32 -28.94 21.26
C ARG A 586 -1.19 -27.86 20.55
N THR A 587 -1.00 -26.59 20.88
CA THR A 587 -1.82 -25.50 20.37
C THR A 587 -1.20 -24.79 19.17
N LEU A 588 0.13 -24.81 19.04
CA LEU A 588 0.87 -24.27 17.90
C LEU A 588 1.53 -25.39 17.08
N ALA A 589 1.61 -25.16 15.76
CA ALA A 589 2.28 -26.05 14.81
C ALA A 589 3.68 -25.50 14.50
N VAL A 590 4.61 -25.68 15.42
CA VAL A 590 6.00 -25.24 15.32
C VAL A 590 6.92 -26.45 15.22
N ASP A 591 7.75 -26.52 14.21
CA ASP A 591 8.74 -27.58 14.01
C ASP A 591 10.05 -27.21 14.75
N VAL A 592 10.16 -27.66 15.99
CA VAL A 592 11.32 -27.37 16.84
C VAL A 592 12.48 -28.28 16.43
N ARG A 593 13.63 -27.65 16.08
CA ARG A 593 14.86 -28.36 15.70
C ARG A 593 15.77 -28.60 16.90
N GLU A 594 15.85 -27.63 17.81
CA GLU A 594 16.69 -27.70 18.99
C GLU A 594 15.95 -27.07 20.18
N GLY A 595 16.09 -27.63 21.36
CA GLY A 595 15.44 -27.14 22.57
C GLY A 595 13.97 -27.55 22.73
N SER A 596 13.17 -26.74 23.42
CA SER A 596 11.75 -27.02 23.66
C SER A 596 10.96 -25.74 23.88
N LEU A 597 9.77 -25.61 23.29
CA LEU A 597 8.83 -24.55 23.57
C LEU A 597 8.25 -24.59 24.98
N GLY A 598 8.17 -25.77 25.62
CA GLY A 598 7.79 -25.90 27.02
C GLY A 598 8.73 -25.20 28.01
N ALA A 599 9.95 -24.80 27.55
CA ALA A 599 10.89 -24.03 28.33
C ALA A 599 10.67 -22.47 28.22
N LEU A 600 9.64 -22.00 27.53
CA LEU A 600 9.30 -20.60 27.39
C LEU A 600 8.70 -20.03 28.69
N ARG A 601 9.50 -19.94 29.72
CA ARG A 601 9.12 -19.40 31.04
C ARG A 601 10.03 -18.22 31.41
N GLY A 602 9.46 -17.17 31.98
CA GLY A 602 10.22 -15.96 32.35
C GLY A 602 10.91 -15.30 31.14
N ALA A 603 12.16 -14.89 31.28
CA ALA A 603 12.94 -14.21 30.23
C ALA A 603 13.52 -15.18 29.19
N ALA A 604 12.64 -15.92 28.51
CA ALA A 604 12.99 -16.90 27.50
C ALA A 604 12.39 -16.59 26.13
N ILE A 605 13.13 -16.97 25.07
CA ILE A 605 12.72 -16.77 23.66
C ILE A 605 13.03 -17.99 22.82
N ALA A 606 12.13 -18.33 21.90
CA ALA A 606 12.40 -19.25 20.80
C ALA A 606 12.52 -18.46 19.48
N LEU A 607 13.55 -18.76 18.71
CA LEU A 607 13.88 -18.04 17.48
C LEU A 607 13.79 -18.96 16.27
N PRO A 608 13.40 -18.43 15.09
CA PRO A 608 13.57 -19.13 13.83
C PRO A 608 15.05 -19.43 13.58
N THR A 609 15.38 -20.62 13.10
CA THR A 609 16.76 -21.06 12.81
C THR A 609 17.49 -20.06 11.91
N GLY A 610 16.84 -19.56 10.86
CA GLY A 610 17.42 -18.57 9.96
C GLY A 610 17.76 -17.25 10.64
N LYS A 611 16.92 -16.77 11.57
CA LYS A 611 17.20 -15.56 12.36
C LYS A 611 18.35 -15.79 13.34
N ALA A 612 18.32 -16.90 14.06
CA ALA A 612 19.36 -17.28 15.01
C ALA A 612 20.75 -17.36 14.35
N HIS A 613 20.85 -17.97 13.18
CA HIS A 613 22.08 -18.00 12.38
C HIS A 613 22.57 -16.60 12.00
N ARG A 614 21.69 -15.71 11.56
CA ARG A 614 22.08 -14.34 11.18
C ARG A 614 22.67 -13.55 12.34
N ILE A 615 22.10 -13.71 13.53
CA ILE A 615 22.60 -13.01 14.74
C ILE A 615 23.63 -13.83 15.53
N HIS A 616 24.08 -14.96 14.98
CA HIS A 616 25.09 -15.86 15.59
C HIS A 616 24.73 -16.30 17.01
N LYS A 617 23.48 -16.81 17.20
CA LYS A 617 22.97 -17.29 18.48
C LYS A 617 22.52 -18.73 18.40
N ALA A 618 22.78 -19.48 19.48
CA ALA A 618 22.38 -20.89 19.66
C ALA A 618 21.48 -21.03 20.90
N VAL A 619 20.93 -22.24 21.11
CA VAL A 619 20.19 -22.56 22.33
C VAL A 619 21.13 -22.40 23.54
N GLY A 620 20.66 -21.70 24.55
CA GLY A 620 21.40 -21.35 25.75
C GLY A 620 22.00 -19.97 25.77
N ASP A 621 22.19 -19.34 24.61
CA ASP A 621 22.70 -17.96 24.48
C ASP A 621 21.69 -16.92 24.95
N THR A 622 22.20 -15.73 25.26
CA THR A 622 21.35 -14.58 25.58
C THR A 622 21.25 -13.62 24.39
N VAL A 623 20.05 -13.19 24.10
CA VAL A 623 19.75 -12.16 23.08
C VAL A 623 19.11 -10.97 23.78
N ARG A 624 19.68 -9.79 23.56
CA ARG A 624 19.08 -8.53 24.02
C ARG A 624 18.05 -8.07 23.03
N MET A 625 16.85 -7.82 23.50
CA MET A 625 15.75 -7.29 22.69
C MET A 625 15.16 -6.03 23.29
N ARG A 626 14.70 -5.16 22.41
CA ARG A 626 13.82 -4.05 22.76
C ARG A 626 12.41 -4.45 22.41
N LEU A 627 11.52 -4.50 23.39
CA LEU A 627 10.09 -4.83 23.23
C LEU A 627 9.32 -3.65 22.63
N GLY A 628 8.05 -3.89 22.32
CA GLY A 628 7.16 -2.92 21.65
C GLY A 628 6.94 -1.61 22.39
N ASP A 629 7.05 -1.60 23.71
CA ASP A 629 6.98 -0.43 24.59
C ASP A 629 8.36 0.26 24.82
N GLY A 630 9.41 -0.23 24.16
CA GLY A 630 10.77 0.31 24.29
C GLY A 630 11.60 -0.31 25.41
N THR A 631 11.02 -1.21 26.24
CA THR A 631 11.74 -1.89 27.31
C THR A 631 12.81 -2.82 26.76
N ARG A 632 14.00 -2.78 27.38
CA ARG A 632 15.11 -3.69 27.04
C ARG A 632 15.10 -4.89 27.95
N VAL A 633 15.13 -6.08 27.34
CA VAL A 633 15.12 -7.35 28.05
C VAL A 633 16.20 -8.25 27.48
N ASP A 634 16.97 -8.88 28.37
CA ASP A 634 17.91 -9.93 28.00
C ASP A 634 17.17 -11.28 28.07
N LEU A 635 17.03 -11.96 26.92
CA LEU A 635 16.24 -13.17 26.75
C LEU A 635 17.14 -14.38 26.48
N ARG A 636 16.96 -15.47 27.21
CA ARG A 636 17.65 -16.71 26.94
C ARG A 636 17.00 -17.45 25.79
N VAL A 637 17.76 -17.88 24.81
CA VAL A 637 17.27 -18.72 23.70
C VAL A 637 17.04 -20.13 24.22
N VAL A 638 15.80 -20.61 24.23
CA VAL A 638 15.40 -21.93 24.75
C VAL A 638 15.03 -22.92 23.67
N ALA A 639 14.74 -22.43 22.47
CA ALA A 639 14.46 -23.29 21.32
C ALA A 639 14.81 -22.61 20.00
N LEU A 640 15.22 -23.42 19.03
CA LEU A 640 15.31 -23.04 17.61
C LEU A 640 14.30 -23.86 16.83
N PHE A 641 13.57 -23.22 15.95
CA PHE A 641 12.53 -23.85 15.15
C PHE A 641 12.65 -23.50 13.68
N GLU A 642 12.10 -24.35 12.82
CA GLU A 642 12.05 -24.08 11.40
C GLU A 642 10.96 -23.04 11.10
N GLY A 643 11.40 -21.78 10.90
CA GLY A 643 10.53 -20.69 10.51
C GLY A 643 10.30 -20.70 9.00
N ARG A 644 9.13 -20.23 8.55
CA ARG A 644 8.90 -19.95 7.16
C ARG A 644 9.60 -18.63 6.82
N GLU A 645 10.68 -18.70 6.07
CA GLU A 645 11.48 -17.53 5.70
C GLU A 645 10.61 -16.39 5.12
N GLY A 646 10.76 -15.19 5.67
CA GLY A 646 9.98 -14.00 5.32
C GLY A 646 8.65 -13.83 6.08
N TYR A 647 8.22 -14.85 6.84
CA TYR A 647 7.12 -14.81 7.80
C TYR A 647 7.63 -15.14 9.21
N ASP A 648 8.91 -14.83 9.45
CA ASP A 648 9.57 -15.09 10.70
C ASP A 648 8.83 -14.39 11.86
N THR A 649 8.57 -15.15 12.90
CA THR A 649 8.06 -14.67 14.19
C THR A 649 8.90 -15.26 15.29
N ALA A 650 9.02 -14.63 16.44
CA ALA A 650 9.66 -15.22 17.60
C ALA A 650 8.62 -15.50 18.68
N TYR A 651 8.80 -16.61 19.40
CA TYR A 651 7.95 -16.98 20.52
C TYR A 651 8.62 -16.66 21.85
N MET A 652 7.86 -16.12 22.79
CA MET A 652 8.32 -15.83 24.13
C MET A 652 7.24 -16.13 25.18
N SER A 653 7.55 -16.02 26.46
CA SER A 653 6.56 -16.20 27.51
C SER A 653 5.48 -15.13 27.43
N SER A 654 4.19 -15.55 27.45
CA SER A 654 3.06 -14.60 27.52
C SER A 654 3.08 -13.80 28.82
N GLU A 655 3.59 -14.37 29.92
CA GLU A 655 3.73 -13.70 31.20
C GLU A 655 4.70 -12.53 31.15
N LEU A 656 5.75 -12.65 30.29
CA LEU A 656 6.70 -11.56 30.07
C LEU A 656 6.18 -10.56 29.03
N LEU A 657 5.63 -11.03 27.90
CA LEU A 657 5.25 -10.12 26.81
C LEU A 657 4.00 -9.31 27.10
N ALA A 658 2.97 -9.91 27.72
CA ALA A 658 1.67 -9.27 27.93
C ALA A 658 1.75 -7.94 28.72
N PRO A 659 2.50 -7.83 29.84
CA PRO A 659 2.68 -6.55 30.54
C PRO A 659 3.32 -5.44 29.69
N HIS A 660 4.07 -5.81 28.65
CA HIS A 660 4.75 -4.89 27.73
C HIS A 660 3.94 -4.59 26.47
N THR A 661 2.65 -4.97 26.46
CA THR A 661 1.70 -4.57 25.40
C THR A 661 0.76 -3.47 25.92
N THR A 662 0.16 -2.72 25.03
CA THR A 662 -0.81 -1.67 25.40
C THR A 662 -2.00 -2.22 26.19
N ALA A 663 -2.44 -3.44 25.83
CA ALA A 663 -3.55 -4.13 26.53
C ALA A 663 -3.16 -4.70 27.91
N GLY A 664 -1.87 -4.99 28.15
CA GLY A 664 -1.37 -5.48 29.42
C GLY A 664 -1.68 -6.95 29.74
N LEU A 665 -2.54 -7.59 28.95
CA LEU A 665 -2.97 -8.98 29.11
C LEU A 665 -2.93 -9.72 27.77
N PRO A 666 -2.94 -11.07 27.77
CA PRO A 666 -3.14 -11.87 26.56
C PRO A 666 -4.47 -11.50 25.87
N SER A 667 -4.49 -11.55 24.55
CA SER A 667 -5.67 -11.21 23.75
C SER A 667 -6.59 -12.41 23.52
N GLN A 668 -6.03 -13.64 23.56
CA GLN A 668 -6.74 -14.87 23.19
C GLN A 668 -6.20 -16.06 23.98
N ILE A 669 -7.00 -17.14 24.02
CA ILE A 669 -6.58 -18.46 24.46
C ILE A 669 -6.71 -19.41 23.28
N LEU A 670 -5.62 -20.07 22.92
CA LEU A 670 -5.59 -21.15 21.95
C LEU A 670 -5.96 -22.47 22.66
N VAL A 671 -6.95 -23.19 22.17
CA VAL A 671 -7.49 -24.39 22.82
C VAL A 671 -7.38 -25.59 21.89
N ARG A 672 -6.86 -26.70 22.40
CA ARG A 672 -6.88 -28.01 21.77
C ARG A 672 -7.92 -28.86 22.43
N GLY A 673 -8.86 -29.40 21.65
CA GLY A 673 -9.98 -30.22 22.14
C GLY A 673 -11.33 -29.59 21.79
N SER A 674 -12.41 -30.16 22.36
CA SER A 674 -13.77 -29.70 22.16
C SER A 674 -14.17 -28.70 23.25
N LEU A 675 -14.71 -27.57 22.88
CA LEU A 675 -15.16 -26.53 23.78
C LEU A 675 -16.50 -25.95 23.30
N HIS A 676 -17.48 -25.87 24.21
CA HIS A 676 -18.76 -25.26 23.92
C HIS A 676 -18.88 -23.88 24.57
N PRO A 677 -19.40 -22.85 23.85
CA PRO A 677 -19.51 -21.48 24.35
C PRO A 677 -20.25 -21.36 25.67
N ASP A 678 -21.29 -22.15 25.86
CA ASP A 678 -22.18 -22.12 27.07
C ASP A 678 -21.44 -22.42 28.37
N GLN A 679 -20.24 -23.05 28.29
CA GLN A 679 -19.43 -23.44 29.46
C GLN A 679 -18.63 -22.26 30.07
N LEU A 680 -18.51 -21.14 29.35
CA LEU A 680 -17.59 -20.04 29.70
C LEU A 680 -18.26 -18.79 30.23
N GLY A 681 -19.59 -18.69 30.11
CA GLY A 681 -20.37 -17.52 30.57
C GLY A 681 -20.44 -16.37 29.58
N ALA A 682 -21.15 -15.32 29.98
CA ALA A 682 -21.36 -14.15 29.11
C ALA A 682 -20.07 -13.38 28.83
N GLY A 683 -19.98 -12.76 27.66
CA GLY A 683 -18.84 -11.93 27.24
C GLY A 683 -17.61 -12.72 26.74
N VAL A 684 -17.71 -14.05 26.67
CA VAL A 684 -16.67 -14.91 26.12
C VAL A 684 -17.13 -15.49 24.80
N ARG A 685 -16.27 -15.39 23.76
CA ARG A 685 -16.51 -15.94 22.42
C ARG A 685 -15.59 -17.13 22.16
N VAL A 686 -16.17 -18.17 21.63
CA VAL A 686 -15.43 -19.34 21.16
C VAL A 686 -15.54 -19.38 19.64
N SER A 687 -14.42 -19.27 18.97
CA SER A 687 -14.33 -19.36 17.51
C SER A 687 -13.62 -20.65 17.12
N SER A 688 -14.17 -21.41 16.18
CA SER A 688 -13.47 -22.57 15.63
C SER A 688 -12.22 -22.13 14.85
N ARG A 689 -11.27 -23.05 14.67
CA ARG A 689 -10.08 -22.83 13.84
C ARG A 689 -10.45 -22.31 12.46
N ASP A 690 -11.48 -22.89 11.83
CA ASP A 690 -11.91 -22.47 10.50
C ASP A 690 -12.49 -21.06 10.50
N ALA A 691 -13.24 -20.68 11.55
CA ALA A 691 -13.75 -19.33 11.69
C ALA A 691 -12.62 -18.28 11.87
N VAL A 692 -11.59 -18.61 12.66
CA VAL A 692 -10.43 -17.74 12.88
C VAL A 692 -9.60 -17.59 11.62
N THR A 693 -9.34 -18.69 10.90
CA THR A 693 -8.61 -18.63 9.63
C THR A 693 -9.40 -17.90 8.55
N ALA A 694 -10.74 -18.06 8.51
CA ALA A 694 -11.62 -17.31 7.59
C ALA A 694 -11.65 -15.82 7.93
N ALA A 695 -11.68 -15.44 9.21
CA ALA A 695 -11.62 -14.04 9.64
C ALA A 695 -10.28 -13.41 9.23
N HIS A 696 -9.16 -14.09 9.49
CA HIS A 696 -7.84 -13.62 9.05
C HIS A 696 -7.74 -13.47 7.52
N ALA A 697 -8.28 -14.43 6.76
CA ALA A 697 -8.33 -14.33 5.30
C ALA A 697 -9.26 -13.19 4.84
N HIS A 698 -10.32 -12.89 5.57
CA HIS A 698 -11.19 -11.74 5.29
C HIS A 698 -10.45 -10.41 5.49
N ASP A 699 -9.75 -10.25 6.60
CA ASP A 699 -8.95 -9.06 6.90
C ASP A 699 -7.84 -8.85 5.86
N ASN A 700 -7.12 -9.91 5.48
CA ASN A 700 -6.11 -9.85 4.43
C ASN A 700 -6.70 -9.45 3.07
N ARG A 701 -7.91 -9.92 2.72
CA ARG A 701 -8.61 -9.53 1.49
C ARG A 701 -9.05 -8.07 1.55
N THR A 702 -9.48 -7.59 2.69
CA THR A 702 -9.83 -6.18 2.89
C THR A 702 -8.62 -5.28 2.68
N GLN A 703 -7.47 -5.61 3.25
CA GLN A 703 -6.21 -4.92 2.97
C GLN A 703 -5.80 -5.01 1.49
N ALA A 704 -5.96 -6.19 0.87
CA ALA A 704 -5.64 -6.37 -0.54
C ALA A 704 -6.57 -5.57 -1.47
N SER A 705 -7.80 -5.23 -1.05
CA SER A 705 -8.74 -4.45 -1.85
C SER A 705 -8.19 -3.09 -2.25
N VAL A 706 -7.42 -2.47 -1.37
CA VAL A 706 -6.71 -1.21 -1.63
C VAL A 706 -5.66 -1.37 -2.73
N ASN A 707 -4.88 -2.45 -2.67
CA ASN A 707 -3.89 -2.74 -3.69
C ASN A 707 -4.55 -3.05 -5.04
N TYR A 708 -5.71 -3.72 -5.05
CA TYR A 708 -6.51 -3.93 -6.26
C TYR A 708 -7.05 -2.63 -6.83
N LEU A 709 -7.46 -1.68 -6.00
CA LEU A 709 -7.88 -0.35 -6.45
C LEU A 709 -6.74 0.38 -7.17
N ILE A 710 -5.56 0.38 -6.57
CA ILE A 710 -4.35 1.01 -7.14
C ILE A 710 -3.95 0.33 -8.45
N ALA A 711 -3.95 -1.01 -8.47
CA ALA A 711 -3.70 -1.78 -9.68
C ALA A 711 -4.73 -1.44 -10.76
N GLY A 712 -6.01 -1.31 -10.41
CA GLY A 712 -7.08 -0.91 -11.32
C GLY A 712 -6.85 0.47 -11.96
N MET A 713 -6.36 1.44 -11.19
CA MET A 713 -6.00 2.77 -11.72
C MET A 713 -4.84 2.71 -12.72
N LEU A 714 -3.80 1.94 -12.39
CA LEU A 714 -2.64 1.72 -13.27
C LEU A 714 -3.06 1.02 -14.57
N ILE A 715 -3.92 0.00 -14.45
CA ILE A 715 -4.47 -0.72 -15.61
C ILE A 715 -5.30 0.24 -16.47
N ALA A 716 -6.19 1.03 -15.87
CA ALA A 716 -7.01 2.01 -16.59
C ALA A 716 -6.13 3.03 -17.34
N TYR A 717 -5.06 3.52 -16.72
CA TYR A 717 -4.10 4.42 -17.36
C TYR A 717 -3.40 3.77 -18.56
N THR A 718 -2.95 2.53 -18.42
CA THR A 718 -2.29 1.82 -19.52
C THR A 718 -3.26 1.46 -20.64
N VAL A 719 -4.50 1.09 -20.32
CA VAL A 719 -5.57 0.84 -21.29
C VAL A 719 -5.87 2.09 -22.11
N LEU A 720 -5.95 3.26 -21.45
CA LEU A 720 -6.14 4.52 -22.18
C LEU A 720 -4.98 4.83 -23.11
N SER A 721 -3.75 4.51 -22.69
CA SER A 721 -2.58 4.60 -23.57
C SER A 721 -2.69 3.70 -24.81
N VAL A 722 -3.17 2.46 -24.63
CA VAL A 722 -3.43 1.53 -25.74
C VAL A 722 -4.45 2.11 -26.71
N VAL A 723 -5.59 2.59 -26.18
CA VAL A 723 -6.65 3.22 -26.99
C VAL A 723 -6.09 4.40 -27.79
N ASN A 724 -5.41 5.30 -27.08
CA ASN A 724 -4.84 6.50 -27.65
C ASN A 724 -3.85 6.20 -28.79
N THR A 725 -2.89 5.33 -28.54
CA THR A 725 -1.87 4.96 -29.54
C THR A 725 -2.47 4.24 -30.74
N THR A 726 -3.46 3.36 -30.51
CA THR A 726 -4.12 2.60 -31.57
C THR A 726 -4.98 3.50 -32.45
N VAL A 727 -5.78 4.39 -31.85
CA VAL A 727 -6.61 5.36 -32.59
C VAL A 727 -5.76 6.26 -33.49
N VAL A 728 -4.65 6.80 -32.96
CA VAL A 728 -3.72 7.62 -33.73
C VAL A 728 -3.11 6.80 -34.88
N ALA A 729 -2.66 5.57 -34.62
CA ALA A 729 -2.07 4.69 -35.63
C ALA A 729 -3.02 4.31 -36.77
N VAL A 730 -4.31 4.14 -36.47
CA VAL A 730 -5.33 3.81 -37.47
C VAL A 730 -5.76 5.02 -38.29
N SER A 731 -5.93 6.18 -37.64
CA SER A 731 -6.30 7.44 -38.29
C SER A 731 -5.33 7.87 -39.39
N ASP A 732 -4.05 7.54 -39.19
CA ASP A 732 -2.97 7.84 -40.12
C ASP A 732 -3.03 7.03 -41.46
N ARG A 733 -3.80 5.94 -41.48
CA ARG A 733 -3.92 5.05 -42.64
C ARG A 733 -5.02 5.45 -43.64
N ARG A 734 -5.58 6.67 -43.49
CA ARG A 734 -6.69 7.13 -44.30
C ARG A 734 -6.41 7.03 -45.82
N LYS A 735 -5.21 7.45 -46.25
CA LYS A 735 -4.78 7.38 -47.66
C LYS A 735 -4.61 5.92 -48.14
N GLU A 736 -4.06 5.02 -47.32
CA GLU A 736 -3.94 3.60 -47.65
C GLU A 736 -5.30 2.94 -47.89
N PHE A 737 -6.26 3.22 -47.00
CA PHE A 737 -7.64 2.69 -47.12
C PHE A 737 -8.36 3.24 -48.36
N ALA A 738 -8.12 4.51 -48.72
CA ALA A 738 -8.62 5.10 -49.94
C ALA A 738 -8.06 4.39 -51.19
N LEU A 739 -6.73 4.16 -51.23
CA LEU A 739 -6.07 3.43 -52.32
C LEU A 739 -6.59 1.99 -52.45
N GLN A 740 -6.69 1.25 -51.37
CA GLN A 740 -7.25 -0.10 -51.37
C GLN A 740 -8.69 -0.16 -51.92
N ARG A 741 -9.48 0.85 -51.59
CA ARG A 741 -10.86 0.96 -52.12
C ARG A 741 -10.90 1.33 -53.61
N LEU A 742 -9.97 2.18 -54.05
CA LEU A 742 -9.83 2.53 -55.46
C LEU A 742 -9.34 1.34 -56.30
N THR A 743 -8.59 0.43 -55.72
CA THR A 743 -8.18 -0.86 -56.36
C THR A 743 -9.25 -1.96 -56.25
N GLY A 744 -10.44 -1.66 -55.75
CA GLY A 744 -11.61 -2.58 -55.76
C GLY A 744 -11.88 -3.31 -54.44
N ALA A 745 -11.16 -3.04 -53.35
CA ALA A 745 -11.45 -3.65 -52.07
C ALA A 745 -12.78 -3.14 -51.48
N THR A 746 -13.62 -4.05 -50.98
CA THR A 746 -14.86 -3.69 -50.27
C THR A 746 -14.60 -3.19 -48.89
N ARG A 747 -15.56 -2.42 -48.30
CA ARG A 747 -15.44 -1.96 -46.91
C ARG A 747 -15.27 -3.12 -45.93
N ALA A 748 -16.00 -4.22 -46.15
CA ALA A 748 -15.97 -5.43 -45.31
C ALA A 748 -14.60 -6.10 -45.36
N GLN A 749 -13.95 -6.16 -46.54
CA GLN A 749 -12.62 -6.72 -46.69
C GLN A 749 -11.57 -5.92 -45.98
N VAL A 750 -11.63 -4.56 -46.05
CA VAL A 750 -10.71 -3.69 -45.32
C VAL A 750 -10.90 -3.83 -43.81
N LEU A 751 -12.14 -3.84 -43.31
CA LEU A 751 -12.44 -4.04 -41.89
C LEU A 751 -11.96 -5.41 -41.42
N ARG A 752 -12.20 -6.50 -42.16
CA ARG A 752 -11.73 -7.86 -41.82
C ARG A 752 -10.19 -7.91 -41.75
N MET A 753 -9.50 -7.27 -42.69
CA MET A 753 -8.03 -7.17 -42.66
C MET A 753 -7.59 -6.43 -41.40
N MET A 754 -8.23 -5.32 -41.04
CA MET A 754 -7.93 -4.53 -39.83
C MET A 754 -8.20 -5.32 -38.54
N THR A 755 -9.25 -6.13 -38.50
CA THR A 755 -9.55 -7.02 -37.36
C THR A 755 -8.42 -8.01 -37.17
N VAL A 756 -7.99 -8.69 -38.23
CA VAL A 756 -6.89 -9.68 -38.15
C VAL A 756 -5.57 -9.01 -37.76
N GLU A 757 -5.28 -7.83 -38.31
CA GLU A 757 -4.11 -7.04 -37.94
C GLU A 757 -4.16 -6.63 -36.45
N GLY A 758 -5.32 -6.16 -35.98
CA GLY A 758 -5.54 -5.82 -34.54
C GLY A 758 -5.35 -7.03 -33.62
N VAL A 759 -5.93 -8.17 -33.95
CA VAL A 759 -5.74 -9.41 -33.18
C VAL A 759 -4.26 -9.84 -33.19
N LEU A 760 -3.56 -9.75 -34.29
CA LEU A 760 -2.15 -10.10 -34.38
C LEU A 760 -1.27 -9.18 -33.53
N VAL A 761 -1.53 -7.87 -33.58
CA VAL A 761 -0.81 -6.89 -32.74
C VAL A 761 -1.06 -7.15 -31.26
N THR A 762 -2.33 -7.46 -30.92
CA THR A 762 -2.71 -7.81 -29.54
C THR A 762 -2.03 -9.09 -29.08
N ALA A 763 -1.98 -10.12 -29.92
CA ALA A 763 -1.32 -11.38 -29.62
C ALA A 763 0.19 -11.17 -29.37
N VAL A 764 0.85 -10.31 -30.17
CA VAL A 764 2.26 -9.92 -29.92
C VAL A 764 2.40 -9.22 -28.56
N GLY A 765 1.53 -8.24 -28.27
CA GLY A 765 1.55 -7.51 -27.01
C GLY A 765 1.27 -8.42 -25.80
N LEU A 766 0.26 -9.27 -25.87
CA LEU A 766 -0.08 -10.23 -24.82
C LEU A 766 1.06 -11.24 -24.56
N LEU A 767 1.64 -11.80 -25.59
CA LEU A 767 2.75 -12.75 -25.43
C LEU A 767 3.94 -12.10 -24.73
N LEU A 768 4.33 -10.90 -25.14
CA LEU A 768 5.41 -10.15 -24.49
C LEU A 768 5.02 -9.69 -23.08
N GLY A 769 3.78 -9.28 -22.88
CA GLY A 769 3.25 -8.88 -21.56
C GLY A 769 3.23 -10.06 -20.59
N THR A 770 2.82 -11.23 -21.03
CA THR A 770 2.86 -12.47 -20.24
C THR A 770 4.29 -12.88 -19.88
N LEU A 771 5.23 -12.76 -20.81
CA LEU A 771 6.63 -13.02 -20.51
C LEU A 771 7.20 -12.04 -19.49
N ALA A 772 6.86 -10.75 -19.58
CA ALA A 772 7.28 -9.74 -18.62
C ALA A 772 6.63 -9.96 -17.23
N ALA A 773 5.35 -10.31 -17.18
CA ALA A 773 4.67 -10.69 -15.95
C ALA A 773 5.28 -11.96 -15.34
N GLY A 774 5.57 -12.98 -16.16
CA GLY A 774 6.21 -14.22 -15.73
C GLY A 774 7.60 -14.01 -15.14
N ALA A 775 8.41 -13.12 -15.74
CA ALA A 775 9.72 -12.76 -15.22
C ALA A 775 9.67 -12.13 -13.81
N THR A 776 8.52 -11.62 -13.40
CA THR A 776 8.27 -11.05 -12.07
C THR A 776 7.58 -12.05 -11.14
N LEU A 777 6.51 -12.68 -11.63
CA LEU A 777 5.64 -13.54 -10.82
C LEU A 777 6.31 -14.86 -10.40
N VAL A 778 7.10 -15.48 -11.29
CA VAL A 778 7.76 -16.75 -10.97
C VAL A 778 8.77 -16.58 -9.83
N PRO A 779 9.71 -15.61 -9.86
CA PRO A 779 10.61 -15.37 -8.74
C PRO A 779 9.89 -15.00 -7.45
N PHE A 780 8.83 -14.18 -7.55
CA PHE A 780 8.03 -13.78 -6.41
C PHE A 780 7.28 -14.98 -5.78
N SER A 781 6.61 -15.81 -6.60
CA SER A 781 5.92 -17.01 -6.12
C SER A 781 6.85 -17.98 -5.42
N LEU A 782 8.06 -18.14 -5.95
CA LEU A 782 9.09 -18.98 -5.34
C LEU A 782 9.51 -18.42 -3.98
N ALA A 783 9.73 -17.10 -3.89
CA ALA A 783 10.15 -16.43 -2.67
C ALA A 783 9.05 -16.37 -1.60
N ALA A 784 7.78 -16.15 -2.00
CA ALA A 784 6.67 -15.93 -1.08
C ALA A 784 5.90 -17.22 -0.72
N ALA A 785 5.70 -18.10 -1.70
CA ALA A 785 4.86 -19.29 -1.55
C ALA A 785 5.65 -20.62 -1.69
N GLY A 786 6.91 -20.57 -2.12
CA GLY A 786 7.71 -21.77 -2.41
C GLY A 786 7.24 -22.53 -3.66
N THR A 787 6.44 -21.91 -4.51
CA THR A 787 5.84 -22.52 -5.72
C THR A 787 6.29 -21.78 -6.99
N TRP A 788 6.42 -22.50 -8.10
CA TRP A 788 6.77 -21.92 -9.40
C TRP A 788 5.59 -21.17 -10.04
N TRP A 789 4.37 -21.48 -9.65
CA TRP A 789 3.16 -20.90 -10.23
C TRP A 789 2.52 -19.90 -9.28
N PRO A 790 2.09 -18.74 -9.76
CA PRO A 790 1.36 -17.78 -8.95
C PRO A 790 0.01 -18.34 -8.54
N SER A 791 -0.40 -18.08 -7.30
CA SER A 791 -1.70 -18.46 -6.78
C SER A 791 -2.77 -17.52 -7.33
N GLY A 792 -3.86 -18.09 -7.85
CA GLY A 792 -5.02 -17.32 -8.31
C GLY A 792 -5.81 -18.02 -9.40
N PRO A 793 -7.07 -17.64 -9.62
CA PRO A 793 -7.92 -18.26 -10.63
C PRO A 793 -7.49 -17.85 -12.04
N VAL A 794 -7.56 -18.79 -12.98
CA VAL A 794 -7.22 -18.56 -14.41
C VAL A 794 -8.15 -17.50 -15.04
N SER A 795 -9.33 -17.28 -14.48
CA SER A 795 -10.26 -16.22 -14.92
C SER A 795 -9.64 -14.82 -14.92
N ILE A 796 -8.70 -14.52 -14.02
CA ILE A 796 -7.97 -13.25 -14.03
C ILE A 796 -7.23 -13.06 -15.36
N TYR A 797 -6.44 -14.04 -15.77
CA TYR A 797 -5.70 -13.98 -17.03
C TYR A 797 -6.63 -13.95 -18.24
N ALA A 798 -7.69 -14.77 -18.22
CA ALA A 798 -8.71 -14.76 -19.28
C ALA A 798 -9.37 -13.38 -19.42
N THR A 799 -9.66 -12.70 -18.31
CA THR A 799 -10.22 -11.34 -18.32
C THR A 799 -9.23 -10.32 -18.89
N VAL A 800 -7.94 -10.40 -18.52
CA VAL A 800 -6.90 -9.54 -19.10
C VAL A 800 -6.78 -9.73 -20.61
N VAL A 801 -6.77 -10.99 -21.07
CA VAL A 801 -6.72 -11.32 -22.51
C VAL A 801 -7.94 -10.80 -23.24
N ALA A 802 -9.15 -11.08 -22.74
CA ALA A 802 -10.40 -10.62 -23.34
C ALA A 802 -10.49 -9.08 -23.36
N GLY A 803 -10.10 -8.43 -22.26
CA GLY A 803 -10.04 -6.98 -22.16
C GLY A 803 -9.07 -6.36 -23.16
N ALA A 804 -7.85 -6.89 -23.28
CA ALA A 804 -6.86 -6.41 -24.23
C ALA A 804 -7.34 -6.56 -25.68
N VAL A 805 -7.90 -7.72 -26.04
CA VAL A 805 -8.48 -7.95 -27.37
C VAL A 805 -9.65 -6.99 -27.63
N GLY A 806 -10.58 -6.85 -26.69
CA GLY A 806 -11.72 -5.94 -26.81
C GLY A 806 -11.31 -4.49 -27.00
N VAL A 807 -10.40 -3.99 -26.17
CA VAL A 807 -9.89 -2.60 -26.22
C VAL A 807 -9.22 -2.32 -27.57
N VAL A 808 -8.30 -3.18 -28.02
CA VAL A 808 -7.59 -2.98 -29.30
C VAL A 808 -8.54 -3.07 -30.49
N LEU A 809 -9.48 -4.02 -30.49
CA LEU A 809 -10.47 -4.13 -31.56
C LEU A 809 -11.38 -2.90 -31.62
N LEU A 810 -11.90 -2.42 -30.51
CA LEU A 810 -12.72 -1.21 -30.46
C LEU A 810 -11.92 0.01 -30.92
N ALA A 811 -10.69 0.18 -30.41
CA ALA A 811 -9.82 1.29 -30.77
C ALA A 811 -9.35 1.24 -32.25
N THR A 812 -9.38 0.04 -32.89
CA THR A 812 -9.02 -0.15 -34.29
C THR A 812 -10.23 0.04 -35.20
N LEU A 813 -11.35 -0.63 -34.89
CA LEU A 813 -12.49 -0.74 -35.80
C LEU A 813 -13.33 0.54 -35.82
N ILE A 814 -13.51 1.24 -34.70
CA ILE A 814 -14.32 2.47 -34.65
C ILE A 814 -13.71 3.58 -35.54
N PRO A 815 -12.41 3.92 -35.41
CA PRO A 815 -11.80 4.91 -36.30
C PRO A 815 -11.75 4.44 -37.76
N ALA A 816 -11.43 3.16 -38.00
CA ALA A 816 -11.40 2.61 -39.36
C ALA A 816 -12.76 2.73 -40.04
N TRP A 817 -13.84 2.38 -39.35
CA TRP A 817 -15.21 2.49 -39.88
C TRP A 817 -15.60 3.96 -40.19
N ARG A 818 -15.24 4.90 -39.33
CA ARG A 818 -15.45 6.35 -39.56
C ARG A 818 -14.72 6.81 -40.83
N VAL A 819 -13.44 6.43 -40.99
CA VAL A 819 -12.62 6.78 -42.16
C VAL A 819 -13.18 6.18 -43.45
N LEU A 820 -13.69 4.95 -43.42
CA LEU A 820 -14.25 4.26 -44.58
C LEU A 820 -15.64 4.80 -45.02
N ARG A 821 -16.29 5.64 -44.21
CA ARG A 821 -17.54 6.33 -44.63
C ARG A 821 -17.29 7.48 -45.62
N VAL A 822 -16.10 8.11 -45.58
CA VAL A 822 -15.68 9.18 -46.51
C VAL A 822 -15.50 8.62 -47.92
N ARG A 823 -15.85 9.41 -48.95
CA ARG A 823 -15.65 9.02 -50.34
C ARG A 823 -14.19 8.78 -50.66
N PRO A 824 -13.81 7.67 -51.37
CA PRO A 824 -12.37 7.33 -51.60
C PRO A 824 -11.57 8.41 -52.30
N VAL A 825 -12.21 9.11 -53.25
CA VAL A 825 -11.59 10.20 -54.02
C VAL A 825 -11.24 11.41 -53.17
N GLU A 826 -12.10 11.80 -52.25
CA GLU A 826 -11.88 12.90 -51.29
C GLU A 826 -10.78 12.56 -50.27
N ALA A 827 -10.78 11.30 -49.81
CA ALA A 827 -9.78 10.81 -48.86
C ALA A 827 -8.38 10.65 -49.50
N ALA A 828 -8.27 10.49 -50.80
CA ALA A 828 -6.99 10.41 -51.52
C ALA A 828 -6.37 11.80 -51.83
N ARG A 829 -7.18 12.85 -51.97
CA ARG A 829 -6.74 14.23 -52.25
C ARG A 829 -6.29 14.98 -50.97
N GLY A 830 -6.81 14.67 -49.77
CA GLY A 830 -6.39 15.27 -48.49
C GLY A 830 -5.32 14.40 -47.82
#